data_00163da052a48302cc4a3f5e5f4708b9
#
_entry.id   00163da052a48302cc4a3f5e5f4708b9
#
_cell.length_a   1.000
_cell.length_b   1.000
_cell.length_c   1.000
_cell.angle_alpha   90.00
_cell.angle_beta   90.00
_cell.angle_gamma   90.00
#
_symmetry.space_group_name_H-M   'P 1'
#
loop_
_entity.id
_entity.type
_entity.pdbx_description
1 polymer ?
#
loop_
_entity_poly.entity_id
_entity_poly.type
_entity_poly.pdbx_seq_one_letter_code
_entity_poly.pdbx_strand_id
1 'polypeptide(L)'
;MKQNAFKLFVLLLWPFMTVTAQNDVNMKFGKPTKEEMEMTVYEAQPDAEAVVLCRLTDVEYTIQSTSYLADYHEKCRIKVLKPGGARFAKVVVPYKKNMSVGNNIGGLKVTGFALPMPGGSSNSYFEDEAGSMTEGVFGTDNDESVEDIKATAFNMEGGKVVKTTLKKSDIVNKKIDDQNHLVEFTVPNVKEGTVIEYEYNIHSQVFWELRDWYAQCEIPVVYAKLDMNIPSYMIFNIEDHGIQRLTYTCTAGSMKFKLVSDPLANPMTVTTNHYVYLGQNLMGMPKDEFVWNAQDYWAGITAELKYYRLPGMSQMDYAKTWEQIDEMILTSDDLGAHLNDHSPLADDLKQAKVTEIANLRERVAAVYKLVMSKVKWNGKYELSPAPTLETLNKGGGSNADINLLLIQSLHDAGLTAAPVMLRTRDLGQLPYNFPSIRKLSTFIVGVIMPTGGNMYLDASNKNGWLNMLPDVMLVERARLMQKGKSQWVNLQKVSKAEKITTIEAQLSADGTLSGKQTIRNEGGETKETDYTKKGQATDGQISICPFPDHMIVNPFTAETRKMPVEFPSLRSERIIINITLPEGYVVDGAPRNTTVTTADKGIEGRILTTASENRVQMSCQFSINNLSYSEKDYADLRQLYDMLSAYTSEQLIVKKK
;
A
#
# COMPACT_ATOMS: atom_id res chain seq x y z
N MET A 1 -11.28 78.77 0.04
CA MET A 1 -12.25 77.92 0.72
C MET A 1 -11.69 76.53 0.70
N LYS A 2 -11.18 76.07 1.84
CA LYS A 2 -10.54 74.73 2.05
C LYS A 2 -11.58 73.79 2.63
N GLN A 3 -11.84 72.65 1.99
CA GLN A 3 -12.60 71.55 2.59
C GLN A 3 -11.62 70.42 3.00
N ASN A 4 -11.56 70.21 4.29
CA ASN A 4 -10.84 69.11 4.93
C ASN A 4 -11.68 67.82 4.81
N ALA A 5 -11.11 66.79 4.18
CA ALA A 5 -11.66 65.46 4.19
C ALA A 5 -11.02 64.66 5.35
N PHE A 6 -11.84 64.35 6.34
CA PHE A 6 -11.49 63.48 7.48
C PHE A 6 -11.54 62.00 7.03
N LYS A 7 -10.37 61.36 6.93
CA LYS A 7 -10.31 59.90 6.72
C LYS A 7 -10.50 59.17 8.03
N LEU A 8 -11.64 58.54 8.14
CA LEU A 8 -11.95 57.63 9.24
C LEU A 8 -11.19 56.31 9.04
N PHE A 9 -10.18 56.05 9.87
CA PHE A 9 -9.45 54.79 9.92
C PHE A 9 -10.27 53.81 10.82
N VAL A 10 -10.99 52.88 10.22
CA VAL A 10 -11.61 51.77 10.95
C VAL A 10 -10.55 50.72 11.23
N LEU A 11 -10.04 50.69 12.44
CA LEU A 11 -9.24 49.62 12.98
C LEU A 11 -10.15 48.38 13.16
N LEU A 12 -10.06 47.44 12.24
CA LEU A 12 -10.58 46.08 12.41
C LEU A 12 -9.74 45.40 13.48
N LEU A 13 -10.26 45.43 14.71
CA LEU A 13 -9.81 44.54 15.77
C LEU A 13 -10.20 43.11 15.40
N TRP A 14 -9.25 42.35 14.86
CA TRP A 14 -9.34 40.89 14.80
C TRP A 14 -9.28 40.40 16.23
N PRO A 15 -10.27 39.62 16.71
CA PRO A 15 -10.14 39.00 18.00
C PRO A 15 -8.98 38.01 17.91
N PHE A 16 -7.90 38.26 18.65
CA PHE A 16 -6.95 37.23 19.01
C PHE A 16 -7.75 36.16 19.72
N MET A 17 -8.06 35.06 19.03
CA MET A 17 -8.48 33.84 19.71
C MET A 17 -7.31 33.41 20.58
N THR A 18 -7.41 33.72 21.85
CA THR A 18 -6.60 33.07 22.88
C THR A 18 -6.85 31.58 22.71
N VAL A 19 -5.80 30.84 22.36
CA VAL A 19 -5.78 29.38 22.46
C VAL A 19 -6.04 29.09 23.93
N THR A 20 -7.32 28.83 24.25
CA THR A 20 -7.70 28.32 25.57
C THR A 20 -7.03 26.99 25.75
N ALA A 21 -6.37 26.82 26.88
CA ALA A 21 -5.80 25.57 27.34
C ALA A 21 -6.77 24.41 27.01
N GLN A 22 -6.27 23.46 26.28
CA GLN A 22 -7.00 22.33 25.73
C GLN A 22 -7.54 21.51 26.91
N ASN A 23 -8.85 21.59 27.17
CA ASN A 23 -9.49 20.72 28.13
C ASN A 23 -9.31 19.29 27.61
N ASP A 24 -8.53 18.46 28.31
CA ASP A 24 -8.50 17.03 28.11
C ASP A 24 -9.94 16.53 28.10
N VAL A 25 -10.36 15.91 27.01
CA VAL A 25 -11.68 15.28 26.92
C VAL A 25 -11.69 14.13 27.92
N ASN A 26 -12.25 14.40 29.11
CA ASN A 26 -12.34 13.41 30.19
C ASN A 26 -13.43 12.40 29.84
N MET A 27 -13.13 11.52 28.91
CA MET A 27 -14.05 10.49 28.46
C MET A 27 -14.08 9.34 29.49
N LYS A 28 -15.19 9.22 30.18
CA LYS A 28 -15.41 8.08 31.09
C LYS A 28 -15.88 6.86 30.30
N PHE A 29 -14.95 5.91 30.08
CA PHE A 29 -15.30 4.63 29.48
C PHE A 29 -16.33 3.86 30.33
N GLY A 30 -17.20 3.09 29.65
CA GLY A 30 -18.32 2.37 30.28
C GLY A 30 -19.55 3.22 30.54
N LYS A 31 -19.52 4.52 30.22
CA LYS A 31 -20.63 5.46 30.45
C LYS A 31 -20.74 6.47 29.30
N PRO A 32 -21.26 6.09 28.14
CA PRO A 32 -21.54 7.04 27.07
C PRO A 32 -22.53 8.10 27.55
N THR A 33 -22.39 9.33 27.09
CA THR A 33 -23.27 10.43 27.45
C THR A 33 -24.62 10.28 26.74
N LYS A 34 -25.63 11.06 27.20
CA LYS A 34 -26.92 11.07 26.55
C LYS A 34 -26.85 11.56 25.12
N GLU A 35 -26.06 12.59 24.88
CA GLU A 35 -25.81 13.17 23.55
C GLU A 35 -25.18 12.14 22.59
N GLU A 36 -24.20 11.38 23.06
CA GLU A 36 -23.58 10.29 22.28
C GLU A 36 -24.59 9.18 21.96
N MET A 37 -25.44 8.82 22.92
CA MET A 37 -26.47 7.79 22.70
C MET A 37 -27.57 8.26 21.72
N GLU A 38 -27.97 9.53 21.78
CA GLU A 38 -29.06 10.11 20.97
C GLU A 38 -28.57 10.63 19.60
N MET A 39 -27.25 10.70 19.35
CA MET A 39 -26.69 11.13 18.07
C MET A 39 -27.18 10.23 16.93
N THR A 40 -27.77 10.82 15.90
CA THR A 40 -28.25 10.12 14.68
C THR A 40 -27.48 10.52 13.43
N VAL A 41 -26.78 11.65 13.46
CA VAL A 41 -25.99 12.18 12.36
C VAL A 41 -24.76 12.90 12.90
N TYR A 42 -23.65 12.87 12.17
CA TYR A 42 -22.49 13.72 12.43
C TYR A 42 -22.50 14.89 11.45
N GLU A 43 -22.82 16.09 11.94
CA GLU A 43 -23.11 17.27 11.10
C GLU A 43 -21.96 17.65 10.15
N ALA A 44 -20.69 17.47 10.58
CA ALA A 44 -19.54 17.77 9.75
C ALA A 44 -19.38 16.80 8.55
N GLN A 45 -20.00 15.61 8.63
CA GLN A 45 -20.02 14.61 7.57
C GLN A 45 -21.31 13.78 7.65
N PRO A 46 -22.45 14.31 7.14
CA PRO A 46 -23.78 13.69 7.32
C PRO A 46 -23.93 12.31 6.69
N ASP A 47 -23.11 11.99 5.71
CA ASP A 47 -23.13 10.70 5.02
C ASP A 47 -22.34 9.61 5.75
N ALA A 48 -21.62 9.94 6.82
CA ALA A 48 -20.84 8.96 7.58
C ALA A 48 -21.73 7.83 8.13
N GLU A 49 -21.23 6.60 8.00
CA GLU A 49 -21.90 5.40 8.52
C GLU A 49 -21.68 5.23 10.03
N ALA A 50 -20.56 5.74 10.52
CA ALA A 50 -20.18 5.76 11.93
C ALA A 50 -19.22 6.94 12.18
N VAL A 51 -18.98 7.26 13.45
CA VAL A 51 -17.98 8.28 13.86
C VAL A 51 -17.22 7.79 15.08
N VAL A 52 -15.90 7.93 15.05
CA VAL A 52 -15.04 7.74 16.23
C VAL A 52 -15.21 8.96 17.13
N LEU A 53 -15.86 8.79 18.26
CA LEU A 53 -16.06 9.87 19.23
C LEU A 53 -14.77 10.17 19.99
N CYS A 54 -14.01 9.11 20.33
CA CYS A 54 -12.73 9.24 21.00
C CYS A 54 -11.85 8.02 20.74
N ARG A 55 -10.58 8.28 20.49
CA ARG A 55 -9.51 7.29 20.43
C ARG A 55 -8.36 7.75 21.29
N LEU A 56 -7.93 6.95 22.24
CA LEU A 56 -6.82 7.23 23.16
C LEU A 56 -5.82 6.10 23.04
N THR A 57 -4.58 6.47 22.78
CA THR A 57 -3.46 5.55 22.72
C THR A 57 -2.37 6.07 23.63
N ASP A 58 -2.09 5.35 24.72
CA ASP A 58 -1.01 5.66 25.63
C ASP A 58 0.15 4.69 25.37
N VAL A 59 1.38 5.19 25.31
CA VAL A 59 2.61 4.38 25.12
C VAL A 59 3.58 4.68 26.26
N GLU A 60 3.84 3.67 27.07
CA GLU A 60 4.77 3.77 28.19
C GLU A 60 5.90 2.75 28.03
N TYR A 61 7.12 3.21 28.30
CA TYR A 61 8.29 2.33 28.38
C TYR A 61 8.47 1.87 29.81
N THR A 62 8.55 0.57 30.01
CA THR A 62 8.83 -0.05 31.30
C THR A 62 10.06 -0.95 31.21
N ILE A 63 10.63 -1.27 32.34
CA ILE A 63 11.73 -2.23 32.43
C ILE A 63 11.29 -3.38 33.32
N GLN A 64 11.20 -4.56 32.72
CA GLN A 64 10.87 -5.78 33.42
C GLN A 64 12.04 -6.75 33.37
N SER A 65 12.60 -7.10 34.53
CA SER A 65 13.82 -7.91 34.65
C SER A 65 15.02 -7.24 33.98
N THR A 66 15.47 -7.72 32.84
CA THR A 66 16.59 -7.19 32.06
C THR A 66 16.13 -6.64 30.71
N SER A 67 14.82 -6.68 30.42
CA SER A 67 14.26 -6.29 29.13
C SER A 67 13.47 -5.00 29.21
N TYR A 68 13.58 -4.18 28.19
CA TYR A 68 12.66 -3.06 27.97
C TYR A 68 11.35 -3.56 27.38
N LEU A 69 10.26 -2.94 27.80
CA LEU A 69 8.92 -3.14 27.24
C LEU A 69 8.40 -1.80 26.76
N ALA A 70 7.73 -1.81 25.63
CA ALA A 70 6.86 -0.72 25.18
C ALA A 70 5.41 -1.19 25.37
N ASP A 71 4.74 -0.64 26.36
CA ASP A 71 3.36 -0.97 26.69
C ASP A 71 2.43 0.02 26.01
N TYR A 72 1.50 -0.50 25.18
CA TYR A 72 0.47 0.28 24.51
C TYR A 72 -0.87 0.04 25.17
N HIS A 73 -1.56 1.10 25.51
CA HIS A 73 -2.93 1.03 25.99
C HIS A 73 -3.86 1.75 25.02
N GLU A 74 -4.73 1.02 24.37
CA GLU A 74 -5.66 1.54 23.37
C GLU A 74 -7.08 1.55 23.90
N LYS A 75 -7.78 2.70 23.76
CA LYS A 75 -9.20 2.87 24.07
C LYS A 75 -9.89 3.55 22.91
N CYS A 76 -11.06 3.04 22.52
CA CYS A 76 -11.82 3.62 21.43
C CYS A 76 -13.33 3.62 21.74
N ARG A 77 -14.01 4.70 21.36
CA ARG A 77 -15.47 4.81 21.37
C ARG A 77 -15.95 5.22 19.99
N ILE A 78 -16.91 4.46 19.45
CA ILE A 78 -17.48 4.66 18.12
C ILE A 78 -19.00 4.75 18.23
N LYS A 79 -19.61 5.72 17.54
CA LYS A 79 -21.06 5.80 17.32
C LYS A 79 -21.39 5.26 15.94
N VAL A 80 -22.28 4.28 15.88
CA VAL A 80 -22.85 3.77 14.63
C VAL A 80 -24.05 4.65 14.25
N LEU A 81 -24.00 5.25 13.06
CA LEU A 81 -25.02 6.20 12.58
C LEU A 81 -25.96 5.60 11.55
N LYS A 82 -25.47 4.63 10.75
CA LYS A 82 -26.22 3.95 9.69
C LYS A 82 -25.97 2.44 9.77
N PRO A 83 -26.80 1.58 9.15
CA PRO A 83 -26.63 0.13 9.21
C PRO A 83 -25.25 -0.37 8.76
N GLY A 84 -24.65 0.24 7.70
CA GLY A 84 -23.33 -0.09 7.21
C GLY A 84 -22.20 0.14 8.23
N GLY A 85 -22.41 1.05 9.19
CA GLY A 85 -21.47 1.32 10.27
C GLY A 85 -21.28 0.16 11.25
N ALA A 86 -22.17 -0.84 11.24
CA ALA A 86 -22.04 -2.02 12.09
C ALA A 86 -20.75 -2.82 11.82
N ARG A 87 -20.13 -2.68 10.64
CA ARG A 87 -18.85 -3.32 10.31
C ARG A 87 -17.71 -2.90 11.22
N PHE A 88 -17.77 -1.70 11.81
CA PHE A 88 -16.75 -1.21 12.76
C PHE A 88 -16.82 -1.89 14.14
N ALA A 89 -17.77 -2.81 14.35
CA ALA A 89 -17.77 -3.72 15.50
C ALA A 89 -16.61 -4.72 15.46
N LYS A 90 -16.07 -5.01 14.27
CA LYS A 90 -14.95 -5.92 14.10
C LYS A 90 -13.63 -5.20 14.34
N VAL A 91 -12.88 -5.68 15.33
CA VAL A 91 -11.55 -5.16 15.69
C VAL A 91 -10.50 -6.21 15.41
N VAL A 92 -9.41 -5.81 14.75
CA VAL A 92 -8.27 -6.67 14.42
C VAL A 92 -7.01 -5.99 14.95
N VAL A 93 -6.29 -6.67 15.83
CA VAL A 93 -5.06 -6.18 16.46
C VAL A 93 -3.90 -7.06 16.02
N PRO A 94 -3.03 -6.59 15.11
CA PRO A 94 -1.83 -7.32 14.72
C PRO A 94 -0.77 -7.24 15.83
N TYR A 95 0.01 -8.32 16.00
CA TYR A 95 1.12 -8.36 16.94
C TYR A 95 2.22 -9.29 16.43
N LYS A 96 3.44 -9.12 16.95
CA LYS A 96 4.65 -9.82 16.51
C LYS A 96 5.07 -10.91 17.48
N LYS A 97 5.67 -11.98 16.94
CA LYS A 97 6.29 -13.08 17.67
C LYS A 97 7.68 -13.36 17.11
N ASN A 98 8.53 -13.99 17.91
CA ASN A 98 9.87 -14.45 17.49
C ASN A 98 10.71 -13.33 16.82
N MET A 99 10.62 -12.09 17.34
CA MET A 99 11.40 -10.96 16.83
C MET A 99 12.78 -10.96 17.47
N SER A 100 13.85 -10.97 16.67
CA SER A 100 15.22 -10.90 17.15
C SER A 100 15.85 -9.53 16.87
N VAL A 101 16.61 -9.02 17.82
CA VAL A 101 17.48 -7.85 17.62
C VAL A 101 18.78 -8.32 16.99
N GLY A 102 19.10 -7.85 15.82
CA GLY A 102 20.43 -7.98 15.22
C GLY A 102 20.58 -9.05 14.14
N ASN A 103 19.92 -10.20 14.21
CA ASN A 103 20.15 -11.27 13.23
C ASN A 103 19.04 -11.41 12.19
N ASN A 104 17.94 -10.67 12.34
CA ASN A 104 16.80 -10.73 11.42
C ASN A 104 16.17 -9.35 11.25
N ILE A 105 16.72 -8.55 10.34
CA ILE A 105 16.25 -7.20 10.07
C ILE A 105 15.41 -7.22 8.79
N GLY A 106 14.12 -6.93 8.92
CA GLY A 106 13.19 -6.95 7.79
C GLY A 106 12.94 -8.34 7.20
N GLY A 107 13.17 -9.42 7.99
CA GLY A 107 13.05 -10.81 7.53
C GLY A 107 14.33 -11.39 6.93
N LEU A 108 15.34 -10.57 6.65
CA LEU A 108 16.64 -11.04 6.16
C LEU A 108 17.55 -11.45 7.33
N LYS A 109 18.13 -12.65 7.25
CA LYS A 109 19.15 -13.09 8.21
C LYS A 109 20.46 -12.40 7.88
N VAL A 110 20.95 -11.61 8.84
CA VAL A 110 22.23 -10.90 8.74
C VAL A 110 23.12 -11.47 9.84
N THR A 111 23.98 -12.43 9.53
CA THR A 111 25.02 -12.91 10.45
C THR A 111 26.23 -11.99 10.39
N GLY A 112 26.85 -11.77 11.54
CA GLY A 112 28.08 -10.99 11.63
C GLY A 112 27.90 -9.48 11.67
N PHE A 113 26.76 -8.98 12.06
CA PHE A 113 26.60 -7.57 12.40
C PHE A 113 27.17 -7.29 13.79
N ALA A 114 28.49 -7.42 13.92
CA ALA A 114 29.22 -6.76 14.98
C ALA A 114 29.14 -5.26 14.68
N LEU A 115 28.39 -4.51 15.51
CA LEU A 115 28.38 -3.06 15.44
C LEU A 115 29.83 -2.58 15.51
N PRO A 116 30.32 -1.77 14.55
CA PRO A 116 31.68 -1.30 14.58
C PRO A 116 31.89 -0.46 15.83
N MET A 117 32.66 -0.99 16.77
CA MET A 117 33.15 -0.23 17.93
C MET A 117 34.17 0.79 17.42
N PRO A 118 34.03 2.09 17.65
CA PRO A 118 35.04 3.05 17.27
C PRO A 118 36.30 2.80 18.13
N GLY A 119 37.37 2.30 17.52
CA GLY A 119 38.71 2.28 18.08
C GLY A 119 39.17 0.99 18.76
N GLY A 120 38.71 -0.19 18.38
CA GLY A 120 39.18 -1.47 18.94
C GLY A 120 39.99 -2.31 17.96
N SER A 121 41.23 -2.59 18.23
CA SER A 121 42.00 -3.65 17.64
C SER A 121 41.34 -5.00 17.92
N SER A 122 41.30 -5.88 16.91
CA SER A 122 40.84 -7.26 16.98
C SER A 122 41.45 -8.05 18.14
N ASN A 123 40.75 -8.22 19.24
CA ASN A 123 41.04 -9.23 20.24
C ASN A 123 39.76 -10.00 20.56
N SER A 124 39.78 -11.27 20.22
CA SER A 124 38.71 -12.26 20.32
C SER A 124 38.11 -12.53 21.69
N TYR A 125 38.51 -11.78 22.71
CA TYR A 125 37.98 -11.90 24.07
C TYR A 125 36.72 -11.07 24.33
N PHE A 126 36.41 -10.11 23.47
CA PHE A 126 35.22 -9.25 23.65
C PHE A 126 33.99 -9.74 22.86
N GLU A 127 34.16 -10.66 21.94
CA GLU A 127 33.00 -11.22 21.17
C GLU A 127 32.11 -12.07 22.08
N ASP A 128 32.69 -12.85 23.02
CA ASP A 128 31.91 -13.69 23.92
C ASP A 128 31.20 -12.88 25.03
N GLU A 129 31.80 -11.79 25.53
CA GLU A 129 31.17 -10.96 26.54
C GLU A 129 30.14 -9.96 25.95
N ALA A 130 30.36 -9.43 24.75
CA ALA A 130 29.41 -8.54 24.08
C ALA A 130 28.20 -9.30 23.57
N GLY A 131 28.38 -10.52 23.02
CA GLY A 131 27.32 -11.44 22.66
C GLY A 131 26.48 -11.84 23.87
N SER A 132 27.13 -12.18 25.00
CA SER A 132 26.45 -12.53 26.24
C SER A 132 25.71 -11.35 26.88
N MET A 133 26.23 -10.11 26.79
CA MET A 133 25.54 -8.92 27.31
C MET A 133 24.36 -8.50 26.42
N THR A 134 24.46 -8.64 25.09
CA THR A 134 23.34 -8.33 24.18
C THR A 134 22.25 -9.38 24.28
N GLU A 135 22.57 -10.66 24.38
CA GLU A 135 21.60 -11.73 24.65
C GLU A 135 20.93 -11.59 26.02
N GLY A 136 21.66 -11.15 27.04
CA GLY A 136 21.13 -10.91 28.41
C GLY A 136 20.20 -9.70 28.51
N VAL A 137 20.40 -8.67 27.67
CA VAL A 137 19.58 -7.43 27.68
C VAL A 137 18.41 -7.51 26.70
N PHE A 138 18.56 -8.23 25.60
CA PHE A 138 17.58 -8.22 24.51
C PHE A 138 16.85 -9.55 24.28
N GLY A 139 17.25 -10.64 24.96
CA GLY A 139 16.65 -11.96 24.76
C GLY A 139 16.70 -12.45 23.29
N THR A 140 16.64 -13.75 23.08
CA THR A 140 16.66 -14.32 21.72
C THR A 140 15.30 -14.29 21.03
N ASP A 141 14.20 -14.25 21.83
CA ASP A 141 12.82 -14.29 21.33
C ASP A 141 12.03 -13.12 21.94
N ASN A 142 11.95 -12.02 21.21
CA ASN A 142 11.17 -10.86 21.64
C ASN A 142 9.75 -10.98 21.06
N ASP A 143 8.81 -11.05 21.95
CA ASP A 143 7.40 -11.27 21.67
C ASP A 143 6.56 -10.03 21.99
N GLU A 144 5.45 -9.93 21.27
CA GLU A 144 4.33 -9.09 21.69
C GLU A 144 3.18 -9.97 22.18
N SER A 145 2.37 -9.44 23.09
CA SER A 145 1.08 -10.02 23.49
C SER A 145 -0.02 -8.97 23.49
N VAL A 146 -1.23 -9.41 23.22
CA VAL A 146 -2.44 -8.57 23.30
C VAL A 146 -3.30 -9.08 24.45
N GLU A 147 -3.51 -8.23 25.46
CA GLU A 147 -4.10 -8.61 26.74
C GLU A 147 -5.22 -7.64 27.15
N ASP A 148 -5.94 -7.98 28.21
CA ASP A 148 -6.97 -7.14 28.84
C ASP A 148 -8.05 -6.62 27.89
N ILE A 149 -8.37 -7.42 26.87
CA ILE A 149 -9.37 -7.06 25.87
C ILE A 149 -10.76 -6.97 26.51
N LYS A 150 -11.38 -5.79 26.41
CA LYS A 150 -12.75 -5.54 26.82
C LYS A 150 -13.46 -4.79 25.71
N ALA A 151 -14.70 -5.17 25.45
CA ALA A 151 -15.54 -4.47 24.49
C ALA A 151 -17.01 -4.55 24.90
N THR A 152 -17.75 -3.47 24.66
CA THR A 152 -19.15 -3.33 25.07
C THR A 152 -19.92 -2.53 24.01
N ALA A 153 -21.09 -3.04 23.63
CA ALA A 153 -22.09 -2.31 22.88
C ALA A 153 -23.14 -1.72 23.83
N PHE A 154 -23.48 -0.45 23.62
CA PHE A 154 -24.52 0.27 24.34
C PHE A 154 -25.66 0.58 23.37
N ASN A 155 -26.82 0.04 23.64
CA ASN A 155 -28.03 0.23 22.84
C ASN A 155 -29.09 0.94 23.64
N MET A 156 -29.90 1.78 22.99
CA MET A 156 -31.10 2.36 23.61
C MET A 156 -32.29 1.42 23.35
N GLU A 157 -32.88 0.87 24.42
CA GLU A 157 -34.04 -0.03 24.35
C GLU A 157 -35.08 0.39 25.38
N GLY A 158 -36.29 0.75 24.91
CA GLY A 158 -37.35 1.21 25.76
C GLY A 158 -36.99 2.44 26.62
N GLY A 159 -36.12 3.32 26.11
CA GLY A 159 -35.66 4.53 26.83
C GLY A 159 -34.57 4.26 27.88
N LYS A 160 -34.01 3.04 27.91
CA LYS A 160 -32.93 2.66 28.83
C LYS A 160 -31.71 2.19 28.04
N VAL A 161 -30.53 2.45 28.59
CA VAL A 161 -29.28 1.95 28.03
C VAL A 161 -29.08 0.50 28.40
N VAL A 162 -29.06 -0.38 27.40
CA VAL A 162 -28.76 -1.82 27.53
C VAL A 162 -27.33 -2.07 27.08
N LYS A 163 -26.58 -2.82 27.90
CA LYS A 163 -25.16 -3.17 27.64
C LYS A 163 -25.01 -4.62 27.21
N THR A 164 -24.26 -4.86 26.15
CA THR A 164 -23.87 -6.20 25.75
C THR A 164 -22.34 -6.26 25.68
N THR A 165 -21.72 -7.11 26.51
CA THR A 165 -20.26 -7.17 26.65
C THR A 165 -19.70 -8.36 25.89
N LEU A 166 -18.54 -8.20 25.30
CA LEU A 166 -17.74 -9.24 24.63
C LEU A 166 -17.40 -10.37 25.61
N LYS A 167 -17.56 -11.62 25.17
CA LYS A 167 -17.14 -12.80 25.93
C LYS A 167 -15.72 -13.19 25.54
N LYS A 168 -14.94 -13.72 26.49
CA LYS A 168 -13.59 -14.21 26.23
C LYS A 168 -13.55 -15.31 25.15
N SER A 169 -14.60 -16.10 25.02
CA SER A 169 -14.74 -17.13 23.99
C SER A 169 -14.81 -16.58 22.56
N ASP A 170 -15.15 -15.29 22.40
CA ASP A 170 -15.38 -14.67 21.11
C ASP A 170 -14.12 -13.91 20.62
N ILE A 171 -13.02 -14.02 21.37
CA ILE A 171 -11.71 -13.51 21.03
C ILE A 171 -10.91 -14.61 20.34
N VAL A 172 -10.46 -14.37 19.11
CA VAL A 172 -9.75 -15.33 18.28
C VAL A 172 -8.32 -14.89 18.05
N ASN A 173 -7.35 -15.75 18.38
CA ASN A 173 -5.95 -15.59 18.01
C ASN A 173 -5.69 -16.34 16.71
N LYS A 174 -5.09 -15.66 15.73
CA LYS A 174 -4.73 -16.24 14.43
C LYS A 174 -3.23 -16.08 14.17
N LYS A 175 -2.57 -17.18 13.83
CA LYS A 175 -1.22 -17.16 13.29
C LYS A 175 -1.29 -16.95 11.78
N ILE A 176 -0.65 -15.91 11.26
CA ILE A 176 -0.51 -15.65 9.82
C ILE A 176 0.75 -16.32 9.29
N ASP A 177 1.88 -16.11 9.99
CA ASP A 177 3.16 -16.78 9.78
C ASP A 177 3.92 -16.84 11.12
N ASP A 178 5.21 -17.15 11.11
CA ASP A 178 6.00 -17.32 12.34
C ASP A 178 6.21 -16.02 13.12
N GLN A 179 6.21 -14.87 12.44
CA GLN A 179 6.39 -13.56 13.06
C GLN A 179 5.10 -12.74 13.17
N ASN A 180 4.13 -12.98 12.29
CA ASN A 180 2.91 -12.19 12.21
C ASN A 180 1.71 -12.94 12.78
N HIS A 181 1.12 -12.36 13.79
CA HIS A 181 -0.08 -12.88 14.45
C HIS A 181 -1.14 -11.78 14.53
N LEU A 182 -2.38 -12.13 14.77
CA LEU A 182 -3.44 -11.17 15.06
C LEU A 182 -4.44 -11.70 16.08
N VAL A 183 -4.98 -10.77 16.86
CA VAL A 183 -6.17 -10.99 17.68
C VAL A 183 -7.35 -10.36 16.94
N GLU A 184 -8.43 -11.12 16.81
CA GLU A 184 -9.66 -10.65 16.20
C GLU A 184 -10.84 -10.86 17.17
N PHE A 185 -11.69 -9.84 17.32
CA PHE A 185 -12.94 -9.93 18.04
C PHE A 185 -14.01 -9.05 17.40
N THR A 186 -15.27 -9.40 17.63
CA THR A 186 -16.41 -8.60 17.16
C THR A 186 -17.27 -8.21 18.35
N VAL A 187 -17.51 -6.91 18.52
CA VAL A 187 -18.37 -6.39 19.58
C VAL A 187 -19.82 -6.87 19.33
N PRO A 188 -20.45 -7.57 20.28
CA PRO A 188 -21.74 -8.19 20.03
C PRO A 188 -22.89 -7.18 20.02
N ASN A 189 -24.01 -7.53 19.35
CA ASN A 189 -25.26 -6.76 19.32
C ASN A 189 -25.12 -5.32 18.82
N VAL A 190 -24.25 -5.10 17.82
CA VAL A 190 -24.05 -3.80 17.18
C VAL A 190 -25.06 -3.61 16.06
N LYS A 191 -25.74 -2.47 16.07
CA LYS A 191 -26.75 -2.03 15.09
C LYS A 191 -26.70 -0.50 14.94
N GLU A 192 -27.48 0.05 14.05
CA GLU A 192 -27.68 1.49 13.96
C GLU A 192 -28.09 2.08 15.33
N GLY A 193 -27.51 3.20 15.70
CA GLY A 193 -27.68 3.85 16.98
C GLY A 193 -26.80 3.33 18.13
N THR A 194 -26.08 2.20 17.95
CA THR A 194 -25.16 1.64 18.95
C THR A 194 -23.99 2.56 19.23
N VAL A 195 -23.60 2.72 20.50
CA VAL A 195 -22.27 3.18 20.88
C VAL A 195 -21.42 1.96 21.21
N ILE A 196 -20.27 1.85 20.56
CA ILE A 196 -19.27 0.80 20.76
C ILE A 196 -18.16 1.37 21.63
N GLU A 197 -17.71 0.62 22.61
CA GLU A 197 -16.47 0.86 23.34
C GLU A 197 -15.60 -0.38 23.34
N TYR A 198 -14.29 -0.19 23.16
CA TYR A 198 -13.32 -1.26 23.39
C TYR A 198 -12.01 -0.69 23.96
N GLU A 199 -11.31 -1.55 24.68
CA GLU A 199 -9.95 -1.31 25.16
C GLU A 199 -9.13 -2.60 25.12
N TYR A 200 -7.83 -2.46 24.94
CA TYR A 200 -6.86 -3.55 25.03
C TYR A 200 -5.47 -3.01 25.33
N ASN A 201 -4.60 -3.89 25.83
CA ASN A 201 -3.18 -3.63 26.04
C ASN A 201 -2.35 -4.43 25.03
N ILE A 202 -1.25 -3.86 24.54
CA ILE A 202 -0.20 -4.58 23.85
C ILE A 202 1.06 -4.44 24.69
N HIS A 203 1.59 -5.57 25.16
CA HIS A 203 2.89 -5.65 25.80
C HIS A 203 3.91 -6.04 24.73
N SER A 204 4.87 -5.16 24.44
CA SER A 204 5.85 -5.34 23.38
C SER A 204 7.26 -5.39 23.93
N GLN A 205 7.93 -6.52 23.78
CA GLN A 205 9.39 -6.64 23.97
C GLN A 205 10.15 -6.05 22.77
N VAL A 206 9.45 -5.71 21.68
CA VAL A 206 10.01 -5.06 20.47
C VAL A 206 10.08 -3.53 20.69
N PHE A 207 10.69 -3.10 21.78
CA PHE A 207 10.71 -1.71 22.25
C PHE A 207 11.43 -0.74 21.30
N TRP A 208 12.25 -1.25 20.39
CA TRP A 208 12.96 -0.45 19.39
C TRP A 208 12.11 -0.12 18.17
N GLU A 209 10.89 -0.66 18.08
CA GLU A 209 9.95 -0.47 17.00
C GLU A 209 8.65 0.15 17.53
N LEU A 210 8.51 1.47 17.42
CA LEU A 210 7.23 2.11 17.66
C LEU A 210 6.26 1.80 16.54
N ARG A 211 5.00 1.52 16.91
CA ARG A 211 3.94 1.25 15.96
C ARG A 211 3.54 2.52 15.23
N ASP A 212 3.34 2.44 13.92
CA ASP A 212 2.71 3.53 13.16
C ASP A 212 1.33 3.81 13.78
N TRP A 213 1.02 5.07 14.03
CA TRP A 213 -0.25 5.48 14.63
C TRP A 213 -1.02 6.41 13.69
N TYR A 214 -2.29 6.11 13.48
CA TYR A 214 -3.18 6.88 12.62
C TYR A 214 -4.30 7.48 13.47
N ALA A 215 -4.33 8.81 13.60
CA ALA A 215 -5.44 9.54 14.22
C ALA A 215 -6.70 9.50 13.37
N GLN A 216 -6.53 9.44 12.04
CA GLN A 216 -7.59 9.45 11.03
C GLN A 216 -7.83 8.04 10.49
N CYS A 217 -9.05 7.79 9.97
CA CYS A 217 -9.45 6.51 9.37
C CYS A 217 -10.56 6.72 8.32
N GLU A 218 -11.20 5.64 7.91
CA GLU A 218 -12.31 5.67 6.93
C GLU A 218 -13.50 6.51 7.37
N ILE A 219 -13.76 6.61 8.69
CA ILE A 219 -14.87 7.37 9.27
C ILE A 219 -14.37 8.61 10.01
N PRO A 220 -15.19 9.63 10.19
CA PRO A 220 -14.82 10.82 10.96
C PRO A 220 -14.30 10.50 12.35
N VAL A 221 -13.35 11.30 12.84
CA VAL A 221 -12.81 11.18 14.20
C VAL A 221 -12.95 12.51 14.90
N VAL A 222 -13.75 12.56 15.98
CA VAL A 222 -13.95 13.77 16.78
C VAL A 222 -12.70 14.09 17.58
N TYR A 223 -12.14 13.08 18.25
CA TYR A 223 -10.94 13.23 19.08
C TYR A 223 -10.06 12.00 19.02
N ALA A 224 -8.78 12.20 18.72
CA ALA A 224 -7.74 11.17 18.81
C ALA A 224 -6.53 11.73 19.54
N LYS A 225 -6.01 10.99 20.52
CA LYS A 225 -4.82 11.35 21.29
C LYS A 225 -3.83 10.19 21.28
N LEU A 226 -2.59 10.49 20.96
CA LEU A 226 -1.44 9.62 21.23
C LEU A 226 -0.58 10.29 22.29
N ASP A 227 -0.34 9.58 23.37
CA ASP A 227 0.45 10.02 24.52
C ASP A 227 1.63 9.06 24.70
N MET A 228 2.86 9.54 24.50
CA MET A 228 4.06 8.69 24.52
C MET A 228 5.06 9.22 25.52
N ASN A 229 5.45 8.37 26.46
CA ASN A 229 6.48 8.68 27.44
C ASN A 229 7.73 7.82 27.16
N ILE A 230 8.69 8.39 26.43
CA ILE A 230 9.87 7.69 25.90
C ILE A 230 11.13 8.08 26.69
N PRO A 231 11.96 7.11 27.16
CA PRO A 231 13.25 7.42 27.78
C PRO A 231 14.10 8.34 26.89
N SER A 232 14.67 9.40 27.48
CA SER A 232 15.42 10.43 26.74
C SER A 232 16.69 9.92 26.03
N TYR A 233 17.15 8.74 26.38
CA TYR A 233 18.28 8.07 25.74
C TYR A 233 17.88 7.22 24.51
N MET A 234 16.60 7.10 24.24
CA MET A 234 16.06 6.51 23.00
C MET A 234 15.58 7.63 22.09
N ILE A 235 16.24 7.80 20.97
CA ILE A 235 15.93 8.86 20.03
C ILE A 235 15.27 8.27 18.79
N PHE A 236 14.03 8.70 18.53
CA PHE A 236 13.27 8.33 17.35
C PHE A 236 13.21 9.49 16.35
N ASN A 237 13.28 9.16 15.07
CA ASN A 237 12.81 10.04 14.02
C ASN A 237 11.29 9.84 13.94
N ILE A 238 10.54 10.88 14.29
CA ILE A 238 9.09 10.86 14.24
C ILE A 238 8.64 11.79 13.10
N GLU A 239 7.87 11.27 12.16
CA GLU A 239 7.31 12.01 11.04
C GLU A 239 5.78 12.04 11.14
N ASP A 240 5.19 13.23 11.12
CA ASP A 240 3.76 13.41 10.95
C ASP A 240 3.40 13.48 9.47
N HIS A 241 2.36 12.76 9.09
CA HIS A 241 1.90 12.67 7.70
C HIS A 241 0.38 12.84 7.60
N GLY A 242 -0.11 12.90 6.38
CA GLY A 242 -1.52 13.03 6.06
C GLY A 242 -1.92 14.42 5.56
N ILE A 243 -3.15 14.53 5.04
CA ILE A 243 -3.72 15.76 4.50
C ILE A 243 -4.10 16.72 5.63
N GLN A 244 -4.74 16.20 6.68
CA GLN A 244 -5.04 16.95 7.89
C GLN A 244 -3.87 16.86 8.87
N ARG A 245 -3.58 17.98 9.54
CA ARG A 245 -2.42 18.05 10.44
C ARG A 245 -2.81 17.75 11.87
N LEU A 246 -1.89 17.11 12.60
CA LEU A 246 -1.97 16.91 14.03
C LEU A 246 -1.35 18.11 14.75
N THR A 247 -1.85 18.41 15.96
CA THR A 247 -1.10 19.26 16.89
C THR A 247 -0.27 18.38 17.79
N TYR A 248 0.94 18.84 18.16
CA TYR A 248 1.78 18.07 19.06
C TYR A 248 2.51 18.94 20.07
N THR A 249 2.84 18.35 21.21
CA THR A 249 3.72 18.92 22.22
C THR A 249 4.77 17.88 22.60
N CYS A 250 5.97 18.38 22.96
CA CYS A 250 7.02 17.54 23.54
C CYS A 250 7.54 18.25 24.79
N THR A 251 7.48 17.56 25.93
CA THR A 251 7.95 18.10 27.21
C THR A 251 8.90 17.12 27.87
N ALA A 252 9.85 17.65 28.67
CA ALA A 252 10.71 16.82 29.48
C ALA A 252 9.94 16.25 30.68
N GLY A 253 10.10 14.95 30.91
CA GLY A 253 9.52 14.24 32.03
C GLY A 253 10.56 13.39 32.78
N SER A 254 10.09 12.56 33.67
CA SER A 254 10.91 11.55 34.34
C SER A 254 10.08 10.32 34.69
N MET A 255 10.70 9.16 34.60
CA MET A 255 10.12 7.89 35.05
C MET A 255 11.04 7.22 36.07
N LYS A 256 10.44 6.46 36.96
CA LYS A 256 11.17 5.66 37.94
C LYS A 256 11.04 4.20 37.61
N PHE A 257 12.13 3.48 37.56
CA PHE A 257 12.13 2.02 37.41
C PHE A 257 13.06 1.35 38.42
N LYS A 258 12.74 0.11 38.77
CA LYS A 258 13.59 -0.76 39.56
C LYS A 258 14.22 -1.82 38.68
N LEU A 259 15.52 -2.04 38.78
CA LEU A 259 16.15 -3.22 38.23
C LEU A 259 15.67 -4.44 39.04
N VAL A 260 15.00 -5.36 38.38
CA VAL A 260 14.46 -6.58 39.03
C VAL A 260 15.58 -7.52 39.49
N SER A 261 16.76 -7.42 38.87
CA SER A 261 17.96 -8.15 39.28
C SER A 261 18.43 -7.80 40.69
N ASP A 262 18.05 -6.63 41.20
CA ASP A 262 18.34 -6.23 42.58
C ASP A 262 17.08 -5.59 43.21
N PRO A 263 16.21 -6.38 43.88
CA PRO A 263 15.00 -5.88 44.53
C PRO A 263 15.28 -4.86 45.64
N LEU A 264 16.52 -4.81 46.15
CA LEU A 264 16.98 -3.89 47.18
C LEU A 264 17.59 -2.60 46.61
N ALA A 265 17.83 -2.55 45.30
CA ALA A 265 18.31 -1.34 44.65
C ALA A 265 17.29 -0.21 44.75
N ASN A 266 17.78 0.99 44.98
CA ASN A 266 16.95 2.18 44.91
C ASN A 266 16.42 2.36 43.50
N PRO A 267 15.14 2.78 43.33
CA PRO A 267 14.60 3.08 42.01
C PRO A 267 15.49 4.10 41.28
N MET A 268 15.89 3.78 40.07
CA MET A 268 16.58 4.71 39.19
C MET A 268 15.57 5.69 38.59
N THR A 269 15.91 6.97 38.53
CA THR A 269 15.10 7.96 37.81
C THR A 269 15.73 8.23 36.45
N VAL A 270 14.96 8.06 35.40
CA VAL A 270 15.37 8.34 34.03
C VAL A 270 14.57 9.52 33.51
N THR A 271 15.24 10.45 32.84
CA THR A 271 14.55 11.51 32.10
C THR A 271 13.84 10.93 30.88
N THR A 272 12.69 11.50 30.56
CA THR A 272 11.88 11.08 29.42
C THR A 272 11.55 12.28 28.52
N ASN A 273 11.25 11.99 27.27
CA ASN A 273 10.57 12.88 26.35
C ASN A 273 9.10 12.45 26.32
N HIS A 274 8.21 13.35 26.74
CA HIS A 274 6.77 13.14 26.75
C HIS A 274 6.16 13.81 25.53
N TYR A 275 5.74 13.01 24.55
CA TYR A 275 5.12 13.46 23.30
C TYR A 275 3.60 13.29 23.39
N VAL A 276 2.86 14.32 23.03
CA VAL A 276 1.40 14.25 22.91
C VAL A 276 1.03 14.74 21.53
N TYR A 277 0.39 13.86 20.74
CA TYR A 277 -0.18 14.19 19.43
C TYR A 277 -1.71 14.19 19.54
N LEU A 278 -2.34 15.21 18.94
CA LEU A 278 -3.78 15.37 18.98
C LEU A 278 -4.34 15.57 17.57
N GLY A 279 -5.36 14.80 17.26
CA GLY A 279 -6.23 14.99 16.10
C GLY A 279 -7.63 15.34 16.56
N GLN A 280 -8.21 16.41 16.01
CA GLN A 280 -9.55 16.86 16.34
C GLN A 280 -10.36 17.13 15.09
N ASN A 281 -11.62 16.69 15.09
CA ASN A 281 -12.55 16.88 13.98
C ASN A 281 -11.95 16.47 12.62
N LEU A 282 -11.30 15.30 12.63
CA LEU A 282 -10.72 14.74 11.42
C LEU A 282 -11.83 14.13 10.55
N MET A 283 -11.78 14.43 9.26
CA MET A 283 -12.76 13.89 8.32
C MET A 283 -12.53 12.40 8.07
N GLY A 284 -13.58 11.63 7.88
CA GLY A 284 -13.49 10.27 7.39
C GLY A 284 -12.96 10.24 5.95
N MET A 285 -11.98 9.38 5.70
CA MET A 285 -11.37 9.23 4.39
C MET A 285 -11.38 7.75 3.98
N PRO A 286 -12.52 7.25 3.46
CA PRO A 286 -12.60 5.91 2.91
C PRO A 286 -11.64 5.76 1.72
N LYS A 287 -11.21 4.54 1.46
CA LYS A 287 -10.37 4.25 0.29
C LYS A 287 -11.18 4.49 -0.99
N ASP A 288 -10.70 5.41 -1.81
CA ASP A 288 -11.22 5.67 -3.14
C ASP A 288 -10.54 4.78 -4.20
N GLU A 289 -11.18 4.61 -5.36
CA GLU A 289 -10.54 3.96 -6.52
C GLU A 289 -9.29 4.75 -6.97
N PHE A 290 -8.27 4.04 -7.44
CA PHE A 290 -6.99 4.64 -7.83
C PHE A 290 -6.36 5.51 -6.75
N VAL A 291 -6.39 5.06 -5.52
CA VAL A 291 -5.52 5.52 -4.44
C VAL A 291 -4.45 4.47 -4.20
N TRP A 292 -3.20 4.87 -4.11
CA TRP A 292 -2.09 3.96 -3.84
C TRP A 292 -2.30 3.23 -2.50
N ASN A 293 -2.30 4.00 -1.42
CA ASN A 293 -2.70 3.54 -0.10
C ASN A 293 -3.37 4.70 0.65
N ALA A 294 -4.59 4.50 1.14
CA ALA A 294 -5.31 5.54 1.86
C ALA A 294 -4.58 6.01 3.13
N GLN A 295 -3.82 5.14 3.77
CA GLN A 295 -3.06 5.47 4.98
C GLN A 295 -1.95 6.51 4.74
N ASP A 296 -1.43 6.64 3.52
CA ASP A 296 -0.46 7.69 3.18
C ASP A 296 -1.06 9.10 3.29
N TYR A 297 -2.40 9.19 3.23
CA TYR A 297 -3.17 10.43 3.30
C TYR A 297 -3.87 10.67 4.64
N TRP A 298 -3.95 9.66 5.50
CA TRP A 298 -4.51 9.79 6.84
C TRP A 298 -3.56 10.54 7.76
N ALA A 299 -4.12 11.41 8.61
CA ALA A 299 -3.35 12.06 9.65
C ALA A 299 -2.82 11.01 10.65
N GLY A 300 -1.50 10.96 10.79
CA GLY A 300 -0.84 9.97 11.62
C GLY A 300 0.63 10.28 11.84
N ILE A 301 1.31 9.41 12.54
CA ILE A 301 2.76 9.44 12.71
C ILE A 301 3.37 8.08 12.39
N THR A 302 4.58 8.13 11.85
CA THR A 302 5.50 7.00 11.77
C THR A 302 6.75 7.33 12.57
N ALA A 303 7.31 6.32 13.23
CA ALA A 303 8.51 6.52 14.06
C ALA A 303 9.53 5.41 13.82
N GLU A 304 10.78 5.80 13.60
CA GLU A 304 11.92 4.91 13.42
C GLU A 304 13.00 5.22 14.47
N LEU A 305 13.48 4.20 15.18
CA LEU A 305 14.56 4.39 16.15
C LEU A 305 15.83 4.85 15.42
N LYS A 306 16.33 6.02 15.81
CA LYS A 306 17.55 6.59 15.24
C LYS A 306 18.79 6.05 15.94
N TYR A 307 18.80 6.16 17.25
CA TYR A 307 19.83 5.58 18.11
C TYR A 307 19.31 5.48 19.55
N TYR A 308 19.98 4.67 20.32
CA TYR A 308 19.84 4.71 21.77
C TYR A 308 21.21 4.68 22.45
N ARG A 309 21.26 5.25 23.66
CA ARG A 309 22.46 5.26 24.49
C ARG A 309 22.06 4.94 25.91
N LEU A 310 22.11 3.67 26.26
CA LEU A 310 21.84 3.26 27.64
C LEU A 310 22.86 3.86 28.62
N PRO A 311 22.46 4.20 29.87
CA PRO A 311 23.36 4.70 30.86
C PRO A 311 24.56 3.74 31.09
N GLY A 312 25.80 4.26 30.93
CA GLY A 312 27.02 3.47 31.05
C GLY A 312 27.44 2.65 29.83
N MET A 313 26.69 2.71 28.73
CA MET A 313 27.02 2.03 27.47
C MET A 313 27.36 3.00 26.34
N SER A 314 28.01 2.48 25.29
CA SER A 314 28.23 3.23 24.05
C SER A 314 26.91 3.48 23.32
N GLN A 315 26.87 4.53 22.50
CA GLN A 315 25.72 4.79 21.63
C GLN A 315 25.60 3.70 20.56
N MET A 316 24.38 3.21 20.35
CA MET A 316 24.05 2.25 19.30
C MET A 316 23.16 2.92 18.27
N ASP A 317 23.66 3.04 17.03
CA ASP A 317 22.99 3.69 15.93
C ASP A 317 22.16 2.67 15.13
N TYR A 318 20.85 2.97 14.97
CA TYR A 318 19.91 2.16 14.20
C TYR A 318 19.59 2.78 12.84
N ALA A 319 19.47 4.12 12.80
CA ALA A 319 19.22 4.80 11.53
C ALA A 319 20.44 4.64 10.62
N LYS A 320 20.19 4.13 9.45
CA LYS A 320 21.18 3.87 8.42
C LYS A 320 20.94 4.79 7.23
N THR A 321 21.98 4.97 6.41
CA THR A 321 21.77 5.50 5.06
C THR A 321 21.27 4.39 4.13
N TRP A 322 20.71 4.76 2.99
CA TRP A 322 20.32 3.76 1.99
C TRP A 322 21.51 2.92 1.51
N GLU A 323 22.72 3.49 1.45
CA GLU A 323 23.96 2.79 1.10
C GLU A 323 24.32 1.72 2.13
N GLN A 324 24.10 2.00 3.42
CA GLN A 324 24.29 1.00 4.48
C GLN A 324 23.26 -0.11 4.42
N ILE A 325 22.00 0.21 4.09
CA ILE A 325 20.95 -0.79 3.85
C ILE A 325 21.30 -1.65 2.64
N ASP A 326 21.81 -1.05 1.56
CA ASP A 326 22.29 -1.79 0.39
C ASP A 326 23.35 -2.83 0.78
N GLU A 327 24.34 -2.41 1.58
CA GLU A 327 25.40 -3.30 2.03
C GLU A 327 24.85 -4.43 2.89
N MET A 328 23.95 -4.13 3.83
CA MET A 328 23.30 -5.14 4.67
C MET A 328 22.57 -6.19 3.84
N ILE A 329 21.79 -5.78 2.82
CA ILE A 329 21.04 -6.68 1.95
C ILE A 329 21.99 -7.51 1.07
N LEU A 330 23.01 -6.86 0.47
CA LEU A 330 23.96 -7.52 -0.41
C LEU A 330 24.94 -8.45 0.33
N THR A 331 24.99 -8.39 1.66
CA THR A 331 25.79 -9.29 2.51
C THR A 331 24.94 -10.20 3.38
N SER A 332 23.59 -10.14 3.26
CA SER A 332 22.68 -10.99 4.03
C SER A 332 22.85 -12.47 3.67
N ASP A 333 22.66 -13.35 4.66
CA ASP A 333 22.83 -14.80 4.48
C ASP A 333 21.78 -15.41 3.56
N ASP A 334 20.54 -14.87 3.59
CA ASP A 334 19.43 -15.46 2.83
C ASP A 334 19.41 -14.99 1.37
N LEU A 335 19.85 -13.76 1.08
CA LEU A 335 19.80 -13.19 -0.25
C LEU A 335 21.19 -12.86 -0.79
N GLY A 336 21.93 -11.97 -0.10
CA GLY A 336 23.20 -11.43 -0.59
C GLY A 336 24.24 -12.50 -0.87
N ALA A 337 24.39 -13.45 0.05
CA ALA A 337 25.32 -14.57 -0.05
C ALA A 337 25.02 -15.49 -1.26
N HIS A 338 23.75 -15.56 -1.66
CA HIS A 338 23.28 -16.49 -2.68
C HIS A 338 23.06 -15.88 -4.07
N LEU A 339 23.25 -14.56 -4.23
CA LEU A 339 23.02 -13.87 -5.53
C LEU A 339 23.90 -14.42 -6.66
N ASN A 340 25.10 -14.89 -6.34
CA ASN A 340 26.06 -15.39 -7.32
C ASN A 340 26.23 -16.91 -7.34
N ASP A 341 25.37 -17.63 -6.62
CA ASP A 341 25.37 -19.09 -6.66
C ASP A 341 24.90 -19.59 -8.04
N HIS A 342 25.34 -20.80 -8.42
CA HIS A 342 24.81 -21.44 -9.60
C HIS A 342 23.34 -21.82 -9.43
N SER A 343 22.56 -21.58 -10.48
CA SER A 343 21.16 -21.98 -10.51
C SER A 343 21.01 -23.51 -10.52
N PRO A 344 20.09 -24.09 -9.77
CA PRO A 344 19.74 -25.51 -9.91
C PRO A 344 19.17 -25.85 -11.30
N LEU A 345 18.91 -24.84 -12.16
CA LEU A 345 18.49 -25.00 -13.56
C LEU A 345 19.67 -24.91 -14.56
N ALA A 346 20.92 -24.94 -14.10
CA ALA A 346 22.11 -24.79 -14.98
C ALA A 346 22.12 -25.81 -16.12
N ASP A 347 21.77 -27.08 -15.86
CA ASP A 347 21.69 -28.12 -16.88
C ASP A 347 20.55 -27.89 -17.88
N ASP A 348 19.38 -27.45 -17.43
CA ASP A 348 18.25 -27.08 -18.30
C ASP A 348 18.61 -25.91 -19.20
N LEU A 349 19.30 -24.88 -18.69
CA LEU A 349 19.79 -23.74 -19.46
C LEU A 349 20.78 -24.17 -20.54
N LYS A 350 21.69 -25.09 -20.21
CA LYS A 350 22.66 -25.65 -21.16
C LYS A 350 21.96 -26.47 -22.23
N GLN A 351 21.01 -27.32 -21.85
CA GLN A 351 20.24 -28.13 -22.81
C GLN A 351 19.41 -27.24 -23.75
N ALA A 352 18.83 -26.15 -23.24
CA ALA A 352 18.13 -25.17 -24.04
C ALA A 352 19.04 -24.24 -24.85
N LYS A 353 20.37 -24.39 -24.76
CA LYS A 353 21.38 -23.61 -25.46
C LYS A 353 21.22 -22.10 -25.30
N VAL A 354 20.82 -21.66 -24.13
CA VAL A 354 20.45 -20.27 -23.87
C VAL A 354 21.62 -19.31 -24.10
N THR A 355 22.83 -19.74 -23.77
CA THR A 355 24.08 -18.94 -23.99
C THR A 355 24.42 -18.73 -25.46
N GLU A 356 23.93 -19.60 -26.38
CA GLU A 356 24.14 -19.48 -27.83
C GLU A 356 23.23 -18.38 -28.46
N ILE A 357 22.19 -17.90 -27.75
CA ILE A 357 21.31 -16.83 -28.22
C ILE A 357 22.07 -15.49 -28.21
N ALA A 358 22.40 -14.98 -29.39
CA ALA A 358 23.20 -13.77 -29.55
C ALA A 358 22.46 -12.49 -29.08
N ASN A 359 21.14 -12.41 -29.34
CA ASN A 359 20.32 -11.28 -28.91
C ASN A 359 20.06 -11.35 -27.39
N LEU A 360 20.59 -10.38 -26.63
CA LEU A 360 20.49 -10.38 -25.18
C LEU A 360 19.03 -10.33 -24.68
N ARG A 361 18.15 -9.59 -25.37
CA ARG A 361 16.72 -9.53 -25.01
C ARG A 361 16.04 -10.89 -25.19
N GLU A 362 16.31 -11.56 -26.28
CA GLU A 362 15.79 -12.92 -26.54
C GLU A 362 16.36 -13.93 -25.55
N ARG A 363 17.65 -13.79 -25.19
CA ARG A 363 18.30 -14.62 -24.17
C ARG A 363 17.60 -14.44 -22.80
N VAL A 364 17.37 -13.19 -22.36
CA VAL A 364 16.60 -12.89 -21.14
C VAL A 364 15.21 -13.53 -21.19
N ALA A 365 14.51 -13.41 -22.32
CA ALA A 365 13.18 -13.99 -22.51
C ALA A 365 13.20 -15.53 -22.42
N ALA A 366 14.23 -16.19 -22.95
CA ALA A 366 14.39 -17.64 -22.88
C ALA A 366 14.61 -18.13 -21.45
N VAL A 367 15.48 -17.45 -20.67
CA VAL A 367 15.70 -17.75 -19.24
C VAL A 367 14.40 -17.56 -18.46
N TYR A 368 13.74 -16.41 -18.64
CA TYR A 368 12.49 -16.09 -17.96
C TYR A 368 11.42 -17.18 -18.18
N LYS A 369 11.20 -17.57 -19.45
CA LYS A 369 10.24 -18.64 -19.81
C LYS A 369 10.62 -19.97 -19.18
N LEU A 370 11.90 -20.31 -19.15
CA LEU A 370 12.38 -21.56 -18.55
C LEU A 370 12.03 -21.58 -17.06
N VAL A 371 12.40 -20.54 -16.31
CA VAL A 371 12.09 -20.45 -14.86
C VAL A 371 10.58 -20.55 -14.63
N MET A 372 9.77 -19.76 -15.36
CA MET A 372 8.31 -19.77 -15.25
C MET A 372 7.67 -21.13 -15.59
N SER A 373 8.33 -21.96 -16.38
CA SER A 373 7.85 -23.31 -16.69
C SER A 373 8.08 -24.31 -15.54
N LYS A 374 9.01 -24.04 -14.63
CA LYS A 374 9.45 -24.95 -13.57
C LYS A 374 8.80 -24.66 -12.21
N VAL A 375 8.47 -23.40 -11.93
CA VAL A 375 8.01 -22.97 -10.61
C VAL A 375 6.76 -22.11 -10.69
N LYS A 376 5.94 -22.11 -9.62
CA LYS A 376 4.72 -21.33 -9.51
C LYS A 376 4.71 -20.48 -8.24
N TRP A 377 4.18 -19.27 -8.34
CA TRP A 377 4.00 -18.39 -7.21
C TRP A 377 2.91 -18.90 -6.25
N ASN A 378 3.18 -18.84 -4.96
CA ASN A 378 2.29 -19.27 -3.88
C ASN A 378 1.32 -18.18 -3.37
N GLY A 379 1.34 -16.97 -3.97
CA GLY A 379 0.52 -15.83 -3.56
C GLY A 379 1.16 -14.90 -2.53
N LYS A 380 2.39 -15.17 -2.07
CA LYS A 380 3.07 -14.36 -1.06
C LYS A 380 4.16 -13.49 -1.64
N TYR A 381 4.23 -12.23 -1.17
CA TYR A 381 5.36 -11.32 -1.35
C TYR A 381 6.22 -11.36 -0.09
N GLU A 382 7.48 -11.70 -0.24
CA GLU A 382 8.44 -11.82 0.85
C GLU A 382 9.75 -11.13 0.46
N LEU A 383 10.56 -10.74 1.45
CA LEU A 383 11.85 -10.11 1.24
C LEU A 383 13.00 -11.14 1.32
N SER A 384 12.85 -12.15 2.18
CA SER A 384 13.84 -13.21 2.42
C SER A 384 13.49 -14.44 1.59
N PRO A 385 14.33 -14.84 0.62
CA PRO A 385 14.09 -16.03 -0.18
C PRO A 385 14.55 -17.32 0.53
N ALA A 386 13.84 -18.41 0.27
CA ALA A 386 14.33 -19.75 0.58
C ALA A 386 15.43 -20.21 -0.40
N PRO A 387 16.22 -21.24 -0.07
CA PRO A 387 17.19 -21.83 -0.99
C PRO A 387 16.55 -22.25 -2.32
N THR A 388 17.19 -21.87 -3.44
CA THR A 388 16.61 -22.06 -4.79
C THR A 388 16.40 -23.52 -5.18
N LEU A 389 17.22 -24.45 -4.66
CA LEU A 389 17.02 -25.89 -4.85
C LEU A 389 15.73 -26.36 -4.16
N GLU A 390 15.42 -25.83 -2.98
CA GLU A 390 14.19 -26.14 -2.26
C GLU A 390 12.96 -25.60 -3.01
N THR A 391 13.05 -24.37 -3.53
CA THR A 391 12.02 -23.76 -4.37
C THR A 391 11.72 -24.59 -5.60
N LEU A 392 12.76 -25.07 -6.28
CA LEU A 392 12.62 -25.94 -7.44
C LEU A 392 11.99 -27.29 -7.09
N ASN A 393 12.45 -27.94 -6.01
CA ASN A 393 11.92 -29.22 -5.56
C ASN A 393 10.44 -29.15 -5.14
N LYS A 394 10.02 -28.04 -4.55
CA LYS A 394 8.60 -27.76 -4.22
C LYS A 394 7.76 -27.38 -5.44
N GLY A 395 8.39 -27.05 -6.56
CA GLY A 395 7.72 -26.56 -7.76
C GLY A 395 7.11 -25.18 -7.61
N GLY A 396 7.60 -24.36 -6.64
CA GLY A 396 7.13 -23.02 -6.41
C GLY A 396 7.51 -22.44 -5.05
N GLY A 397 7.16 -21.17 -4.83
CA GLY A 397 7.49 -20.43 -3.62
C GLY A 397 6.93 -19.02 -3.61
N SER A 398 7.45 -18.19 -2.72
CA SER A 398 7.19 -16.74 -2.69
C SER A 398 7.76 -16.06 -3.94
N ASN A 399 7.42 -14.79 -4.16
CA ASN A 399 8.06 -14.04 -5.23
C ASN A 399 9.57 -13.92 -5.02
N ALA A 400 10.04 -13.77 -3.78
CA ALA A 400 11.47 -13.69 -3.46
C ALA A 400 12.19 -14.98 -3.85
N ASP A 401 11.62 -16.15 -3.55
CA ASP A 401 12.16 -17.46 -3.89
C ASP A 401 12.36 -17.61 -5.40
N ILE A 402 11.31 -17.25 -6.17
CA ILE A 402 11.31 -17.39 -7.63
C ILE A 402 12.22 -16.35 -8.28
N ASN A 403 12.27 -15.14 -7.78
CA ASN A 403 13.11 -14.09 -8.32
C ASN A 403 14.62 -14.31 -8.02
N LEU A 404 14.95 -14.93 -6.87
CA LEU A 404 16.34 -15.37 -6.64
C LEU A 404 16.75 -16.46 -7.63
N LEU A 405 15.89 -17.46 -7.86
CA LEU A 405 16.13 -18.50 -8.88
C LEU A 405 16.31 -17.89 -10.28
N LEU A 406 15.53 -16.84 -10.62
CA LEU A 406 15.68 -16.13 -11.88
C LEU A 406 17.01 -15.37 -11.96
N ILE A 407 17.46 -14.68 -10.89
CA ILE A 407 18.75 -13.96 -10.87
C ILE A 407 19.89 -14.95 -11.13
N GLN A 408 19.96 -16.07 -10.40
CA GLN A 408 20.98 -17.09 -10.57
C GLN A 408 20.97 -17.68 -11.99
N SER A 409 19.77 -17.96 -12.54
CA SER A 409 19.62 -18.48 -13.90
C SER A 409 20.08 -17.49 -14.98
N LEU A 410 19.86 -16.19 -14.77
CA LEU A 410 20.35 -15.13 -15.65
C LEU A 410 21.88 -15.02 -15.61
N HIS A 411 22.48 -15.15 -14.41
CA HIS A 411 23.95 -15.17 -14.27
C HIS A 411 24.56 -16.37 -15.00
N ASP A 412 24.01 -17.57 -14.84
CA ASP A 412 24.47 -18.77 -15.56
C ASP A 412 24.28 -18.66 -17.08
N ALA A 413 23.32 -17.85 -17.54
CA ALA A 413 23.15 -17.51 -18.95
C ALA A 413 24.10 -16.40 -19.45
N GLY A 414 25.05 -15.93 -18.63
CA GLY A 414 26.00 -14.86 -18.95
C GLY A 414 25.40 -13.46 -19.01
N LEU A 415 24.32 -13.23 -18.27
CA LEU A 415 23.65 -11.93 -18.16
C LEU A 415 23.92 -11.32 -16.78
N THR A 416 23.94 -9.99 -16.70
CA THR A 416 24.09 -9.28 -15.43
C THR A 416 22.71 -8.96 -14.88
N ALA A 417 22.36 -9.52 -13.72
CA ALA A 417 21.11 -9.31 -13.04
C ALA A 417 21.34 -8.91 -11.57
N ALA A 418 20.40 -8.18 -11.00
CA ALA A 418 20.46 -7.76 -9.60
C ALA A 418 19.03 -7.59 -9.03
N PRO A 419 18.85 -7.74 -7.70
CA PRO A 419 17.56 -7.48 -7.09
C PRO A 419 17.22 -5.99 -7.15
N VAL A 420 15.94 -5.70 -7.35
CA VAL A 420 15.35 -4.36 -7.26
C VAL A 420 14.38 -4.36 -6.09
N MET A 421 14.83 -3.84 -4.97
CA MET A 421 14.07 -3.78 -3.72
C MET A 421 12.96 -2.75 -3.82
N LEU A 422 11.78 -3.09 -3.30
CA LEU A 422 10.64 -2.18 -3.30
C LEU A 422 9.69 -2.43 -2.11
N ARG A 423 8.82 -1.46 -1.88
CA ARG A 423 7.61 -1.60 -1.07
C ARG A 423 6.43 -1.66 -2.01
N THR A 424 5.58 -2.67 -1.88
CA THR A 424 4.40 -2.83 -2.73
C THR A 424 3.38 -1.71 -2.51
N ARG A 425 2.62 -1.35 -3.53
CA ARG A 425 1.68 -0.21 -3.52
C ARG A 425 0.65 -0.28 -2.39
N ASP A 426 0.14 -1.46 -2.10
CA ASP A 426 -0.84 -1.71 -1.05
C ASP A 426 -0.32 -1.44 0.36
N LEU A 427 1.00 -1.47 0.56
CA LEU A 427 1.65 -1.13 1.82
C LEU A 427 2.00 0.36 1.96
N GLY A 428 1.79 1.16 0.90
CA GLY A 428 2.08 2.59 0.88
C GLY A 428 3.43 2.95 0.29
N GLN A 429 3.74 4.25 0.30
CA GLN A 429 4.97 4.76 -0.31
C GLN A 429 6.21 4.42 0.53
N LEU A 430 7.31 4.08 -0.15
CA LEU A 430 8.59 3.89 0.51
C LEU A 430 9.15 5.26 0.97
N PRO A 431 9.40 5.47 2.29
CA PRO A 431 9.94 6.73 2.78
C PRO A 431 11.35 6.96 2.24
N TYR A 432 11.59 8.15 1.67
CA TYR A 432 12.88 8.50 1.08
C TYR A 432 13.88 9.00 2.12
N ASN A 433 13.39 9.80 3.06
CA ASN A 433 14.21 10.48 4.06
C ASN A 433 14.50 9.63 5.30
N PHE A 434 13.81 8.51 5.45
CA PHE A 434 13.94 7.60 6.59
C PHE A 434 14.26 6.20 6.09
N PRO A 435 15.55 5.92 5.76
CA PRO A 435 15.97 4.61 5.31
C PRO A 435 15.65 3.54 6.34
N SER A 436 14.83 2.56 5.95
CA SER A 436 14.49 1.42 6.80
C SER A 436 14.31 0.16 5.94
N ILE A 437 15.07 -0.88 6.28
CA ILE A 437 14.94 -2.19 5.61
C ILE A 437 13.54 -2.81 5.86
N ARG A 438 12.93 -2.50 7.02
CA ARG A 438 11.60 -3.01 7.37
C ARG A 438 10.47 -2.42 6.55
N LYS A 439 10.70 -1.29 5.90
CA LYS A 439 9.73 -0.68 4.96
C LYS A 439 9.81 -1.32 3.57
N LEU A 440 10.83 -2.12 3.27
CA LEU A 440 10.88 -2.95 2.07
C LEU A 440 10.00 -4.20 2.27
N SER A 441 9.28 -4.62 1.25
CA SER A 441 8.37 -5.77 1.34
C SER A 441 8.77 -6.93 0.45
N THR A 442 9.53 -6.64 -0.63
CA THR A 442 9.87 -7.65 -1.63
C THR A 442 10.91 -7.12 -2.61
N PHE A 443 11.29 -7.95 -3.58
CA PHE A 443 12.12 -7.52 -4.71
C PHE A 443 11.70 -8.19 -6.02
N ILE A 444 12.03 -7.53 -7.12
CA ILE A 444 11.96 -8.02 -8.49
C ILE A 444 13.38 -8.09 -9.08
N VAL A 445 13.50 -8.51 -10.32
CA VAL A 445 14.79 -8.69 -11.00
C VAL A 445 15.04 -7.54 -11.97
N GLY A 446 16.17 -6.85 -11.81
CA GLY A 446 16.70 -5.89 -12.78
C GLY A 446 17.83 -6.52 -13.62
N VAL A 447 17.64 -6.61 -14.93
CA VAL A 447 18.69 -7.03 -15.86
C VAL A 447 19.39 -5.80 -16.41
N ILE A 448 20.70 -5.74 -16.20
CA ILE A 448 21.54 -4.59 -16.55
C ILE A 448 22.07 -4.79 -17.97
N MET A 449 21.67 -3.91 -18.88
CA MET A 449 22.04 -4.01 -20.29
C MET A 449 23.31 -3.20 -20.56
N PRO A 450 24.28 -3.75 -21.31
CA PRO A 450 25.54 -3.05 -21.64
C PRO A 450 25.32 -1.73 -22.40
N THR A 451 24.25 -1.65 -23.17
CA THR A 451 23.91 -0.48 -24.00
C THR A 451 23.10 0.58 -23.25
N GLY A 452 22.84 0.39 -21.94
CA GLY A 452 21.89 1.17 -21.17
C GLY A 452 20.45 0.69 -21.36
N GLY A 453 19.55 1.16 -20.51
CA GLY A 453 18.14 0.75 -20.52
C GLY A 453 17.95 -0.63 -19.87
N ASN A 454 17.86 -0.66 -18.54
CA ASN A 454 17.64 -1.89 -17.80
C ASN A 454 16.27 -2.51 -18.14
N MET A 455 16.17 -3.83 -18.05
CA MET A 455 14.91 -4.55 -18.12
C MET A 455 14.51 -5.02 -16.72
N TYR A 456 13.23 -4.99 -16.43
CA TYR A 456 12.67 -5.40 -15.13
C TYR A 456 11.74 -6.58 -15.32
N LEU A 457 11.87 -7.56 -14.44
CA LEU A 457 11.18 -8.85 -14.52
C LEU A 457 10.64 -9.23 -13.15
N ASP A 458 9.48 -9.86 -13.14
CA ASP A 458 8.95 -10.54 -11.98
C ASP A 458 8.46 -11.92 -12.36
N ALA A 459 9.22 -12.96 -11.99
CA ALA A 459 8.90 -14.34 -12.32
C ALA A 459 7.74 -14.92 -11.48
N SER A 460 7.22 -14.18 -10.50
CA SER A 460 5.99 -14.52 -9.80
C SER A 460 4.72 -14.14 -10.58
N ASN A 461 4.84 -13.25 -11.57
CA ASN A 461 3.72 -12.79 -12.37
C ASN A 461 3.36 -13.78 -13.48
N LYS A 462 2.25 -14.52 -13.32
CA LYS A 462 1.79 -15.52 -14.30
C LYS A 462 1.61 -14.96 -15.73
N ASN A 463 1.24 -13.69 -15.84
CA ASN A 463 1.04 -13.00 -17.12
C ASN A 463 2.19 -12.02 -17.42
N GLY A 464 3.31 -12.16 -16.70
CA GLY A 464 4.45 -11.27 -16.82
C GLY A 464 5.26 -11.48 -18.09
N TRP A 465 5.98 -10.45 -18.46
CA TRP A 465 6.95 -10.43 -19.55
C TRP A 465 8.03 -9.41 -19.24
N LEU A 466 8.97 -9.23 -20.15
CA LEU A 466 10.02 -8.21 -20.03
C LEU A 466 9.38 -6.82 -19.87
N ASN A 467 9.66 -6.15 -18.76
CA ASN A 467 9.06 -4.86 -18.35
C ASN A 467 7.54 -4.88 -18.07
N MET A 468 6.92 -6.05 -18.00
CA MET A 468 5.52 -6.19 -17.62
C MET A 468 5.41 -6.65 -16.17
N LEU A 469 5.27 -5.70 -15.27
CA LEU A 469 5.14 -5.93 -13.84
C LEU A 469 3.66 -5.87 -13.40
N PRO A 470 3.28 -6.58 -12.34
CA PRO A 470 1.94 -6.41 -11.76
C PRO A 470 1.77 -5.01 -11.16
N ASP A 471 0.55 -4.47 -11.19
CA ASP A 471 0.23 -3.10 -10.75
C ASP A 471 0.73 -2.81 -9.32
N VAL A 472 0.71 -3.82 -8.45
CA VAL A 472 1.19 -3.71 -7.06
C VAL A 472 2.68 -3.40 -6.94
N MET A 473 3.46 -3.70 -7.98
CA MET A 473 4.91 -3.45 -8.05
C MET A 473 5.28 -2.21 -8.88
N LEU A 474 4.31 -1.56 -9.51
CA LEU A 474 4.55 -0.34 -10.29
C LEU A 474 4.65 0.86 -9.36
N VAL A 475 5.78 0.96 -8.67
CA VAL A 475 6.08 1.98 -7.66
C VAL A 475 7.03 3.04 -8.21
N GLU A 476 6.92 4.26 -7.68
CA GLU A 476 7.80 5.36 -8.05
C GLU A 476 9.23 5.14 -7.53
N ARG A 477 9.35 4.50 -6.36
CA ARG A 477 10.63 4.34 -5.65
C ARG A 477 10.93 2.88 -5.44
N ALA A 478 11.84 2.36 -6.24
CA ALA A 478 12.45 1.06 -6.07
C ALA A 478 13.97 1.20 -6.14
N ARG A 479 14.72 0.28 -5.54
CA ARG A 479 16.18 0.39 -5.44
C ARG A 479 16.86 -0.77 -6.11
N LEU A 480 17.49 -0.53 -7.25
CA LEU A 480 18.32 -1.51 -7.95
C LEU A 480 19.66 -1.67 -7.19
N MET A 481 19.90 -2.89 -6.70
CA MET A 481 20.98 -3.19 -5.78
C MET A 481 22.24 -3.60 -6.53
N GLN A 482 23.27 -2.79 -6.43
CA GLN A 482 24.59 -3.11 -6.98
C GLN A 482 25.68 -2.65 -6.00
N LYS A 483 26.63 -3.51 -5.67
CA LYS A 483 27.70 -3.17 -4.72
C LYS A 483 28.40 -1.87 -5.11
N GLY A 484 28.33 -0.87 -4.23
CA GLY A 484 28.95 0.45 -4.38
C GLY A 484 28.32 1.37 -5.43
N LYS A 485 27.21 0.97 -6.10
CA LYS A 485 26.53 1.77 -7.14
C LYS A 485 25.04 1.48 -7.27
N SER A 486 24.38 1.14 -6.15
CA SER A 486 22.93 1.02 -6.10
C SER A 486 22.25 2.33 -6.49
N GLN A 487 21.10 2.25 -7.16
CA GLN A 487 20.41 3.44 -7.68
C GLN A 487 18.89 3.33 -7.52
N TRP A 488 18.24 4.47 -7.40
CA TRP A 488 16.79 4.57 -7.43
C TRP A 488 16.27 4.40 -8.85
N VAL A 489 15.18 3.66 -8.98
CA VAL A 489 14.49 3.42 -10.24
C VAL A 489 12.99 3.67 -10.07
N ASN A 490 12.36 4.23 -11.09
CA ASN A 490 10.92 4.44 -11.14
C ASN A 490 10.28 3.37 -12.02
N LEU A 491 9.60 2.41 -11.40
CA LEU A 491 9.00 1.27 -12.09
C LEU A 491 7.68 1.64 -12.79
N GLN A 492 7.01 2.72 -12.42
CA GLN A 492 5.79 3.19 -13.10
C GLN A 492 6.03 3.64 -14.55
N LYS A 493 7.28 3.98 -14.88
CA LYS A 493 7.68 4.49 -16.21
C LYS A 493 8.46 3.46 -17.03
N VAL A 494 8.53 2.22 -16.55
CA VAL A 494 9.32 1.16 -17.22
C VAL A 494 8.70 0.77 -18.55
N SER A 495 7.37 0.70 -18.62
CA SER A 495 6.65 0.47 -19.86
C SER A 495 5.32 1.22 -19.88
N LYS A 496 4.77 1.38 -21.08
CA LYS A 496 3.39 1.79 -21.30
C LYS A 496 2.62 0.55 -21.71
N ALA A 497 1.67 0.12 -20.88
CA ALA A 497 0.85 -1.03 -21.21
C ALA A 497 0.06 -0.76 -22.50
N GLU A 498 0.35 -1.51 -23.57
CA GLU A 498 -0.33 -1.37 -24.85
C GLU A 498 -1.19 -2.60 -25.13
N LYS A 499 -2.45 -2.35 -25.50
CA LYS A 499 -3.40 -3.38 -25.92
C LYS A 499 -4.07 -2.96 -27.19
N ILE A 500 -3.95 -3.80 -28.23
CA ILE A 500 -4.63 -3.59 -29.51
C ILE A 500 -5.62 -4.73 -29.70
N THR A 501 -6.88 -4.37 -29.89
CA THR A 501 -7.95 -5.32 -30.22
C THR A 501 -8.44 -5.04 -31.63
N THR A 502 -8.38 -6.02 -32.51
CA THR A 502 -8.94 -5.93 -33.87
C THR A 502 -10.11 -6.88 -33.98
N ILE A 503 -11.25 -6.39 -34.47
CA ILE A 503 -12.46 -7.16 -34.69
C ILE A 503 -12.78 -7.10 -36.19
N GLU A 504 -12.78 -8.25 -36.85
CA GLU A 504 -13.23 -8.43 -38.23
C GLU A 504 -14.59 -9.13 -38.19
N ALA A 505 -15.67 -8.46 -38.56
CA ALA A 505 -17.01 -8.96 -38.38
C ALA A 505 -17.93 -8.65 -39.57
N GLN A 506 -18.97 -9.48 -39.75
CA GLN A 506 -20.05 -9.31 -40.71
C GLN A 506 -21.35 -9.04 -39.97
N LEU A 507 -22.09 -8.04 -40.43
CA LEU A 507 -23.42 -7.73 -39.94
C LEU A 507 -24.45 -8.46 -40.83
N SER A 508 -25.30 -9.26 -40.22
CA SER A 508 -26.39 -9.96 -40.91
C SER A 508 -27.69 -9.12 -40.90
N ALA A 509 -28.59 -9.36 -41.83
CA ALA A 509 -29.86 -8.64 -41.94
C ALA A 509 -30.78 -8.78 -40.70
N ASP A 510 -30.56 -9.82 -39.88
CA ASP A 510 -31.25 -10.04 -38.62
C ASP A 510 -30.66 -9.24 -37.43
N GLY A 511 -29.66 -8.41 -37.68
CA GLY A 511 -28.98 -7.58 -36.70
C GLY A 511 -27.87 -8.30 -35.94
N THR A 512 -27.46 -9.51 -36.35
CA THR A 512 -26.34 -10.22 -35.73
C THR A 512 -25.01 -9.76 -36.33
N LEU A 513 -24.09 -9.26 -35.50
CA LEU A 513 -22.70 -8.98 -35.85
C LEU A 513 -21.84 -10.15 -35.37
N SER A 514 -21.18 -10.85 -36.27
CA SER A 514 -20.36 -12.03 -35.97
C SER A 514 -19.04 -12.02 -36.72
N GLY A 515 -17.98 -12.53 -36.09
CA GLY A 515 -16.66 -12.55 -36.69
C GLY A 515 -15.57 -13.03 -35.72
N LYS A 516 -14.35 -12.51 -35.89
CA LYS A 516 -13.18 -12.83 -35.09
C LYS A 516 -12.64 -11.59 -34.39
N GLN A 517 -12.25 -11.78 -33.14
CA GLN A 517 -11.55 -10.79 -32.35
C GLN A 517 -10.11 -11.25 -32.11
N THR A 518 -9.17 -10.42 -32.47
CA THR A 518 -7.74 -10.63 -32.23
C THR A 518 -7.26 -9.62 -31.20
N ILE A 519 -6.75 -10.08 -30.07
CA ILE A 519 -6.18 -9.25 -29.01
C ILE A 519 -4.66 -9.42 -29.02
N ARG A 520 -3.94 -8.32 -29.16
CA ARG A 520 -2.48 -8.25 -29.07
C ARG A 520 -2.10 -7.38 -27.90
N ASN A 521 -1.38 -7.95 -26.92
CA ASN A 521 -0.79 -7.23 -25.80
C ASN A 521 0.68 -6.85 -26.12
N GLU A 522 1.22 -5.89 -25.38
CA GLU A 522 2.66 -5.67 -25.33
C GLU A 522 3.34 -6.98 -24.91
N GLY A 523 4.34 -7.43 -25.57
CA GLY A 523 4.94 -8.78 -25.36
C GLY A 523 4.65 -9.77 -26.47
N GLY A 524 3.75 -9.41 -27.40
CA GLY A 524 3.58 -10.10 -28.68
C GLY A 524 2.69 -11.33 -28.64
N GLU A 525 2.12 -11.72 -27.51
CA GLU A 525 1.10 -12.76 -27.48
C GLU A 525 -0.16 -12.27 -28.18
N THR A 526 -0.59 -13.03 -29.16
CA THR A 526 -1.84 -12.77 -29.91
C THR A 526 -2.85 -13.83 -29.53
N LYS A 527 -4.02 -13.40 -29.06
CA LYS A 527 -5.15 -14.28 -28.75
C LYS A 527 -6.28 -14.02 -29.74
N GLU A 528 -6.74 -15.06 -30.41
CA GLU A 528 -7.92 -15.00 -31.28
C GLU A 528 -9.11 -15.68 -30.60
N THR A 529 -10.28 -15.05 -30.69
CA THR A 529 -11.55 -15.57 -30.16
C THR A 529 -12.68 -15.20 -31.10
N ASP A 530 -13.78 -15.94 -31.03
CA ASP A 530 -15.01 -15.58 -31.74
C ASP A 530 -15.63 -14.32 -31.13
N TYR A 531 -16.16 -13.46 -31.96
CA TYR A 531 -16.88 -12.27 -31.58
C TYR A 531 -18.31 -12.34 -32.10
N THR A 532 -19.30 -12.19 -31.23
CA THR A 532 -20.72 -12.17 -31.62
C THR A 532 -21.45 -11.14 -30.76
N LYS A 533 -22.25 -10.29 -31.42
CA LYS A 533 -23.10 -9.30 -30.77
C LYS A 533 -24.42 -9.18 -31.48
N LYS A 534 -25.52 -9.02 -30.74
CA LYS A 534 -26.87 -8.89 -31.28
C LYS A 534 -27.35 -7.45 -31.18
N GLY A 535 -27.72 -6.87 -32.32
CA GLY A 535 -28.42 -5.59 -32.41
C GLY A 535 -29.94 -5.80 -32.59
N GLN A 536 -30.63 -4.71 -32.78
CA GLN A 536 -32.05 -4.69 -33.07
C GLN A 536 -32.26 -4.52 -34.58
N ALA A 537 -33.07 -5.37 -35.20
CA ALA A 537 -33.44 -5.28 -36.61
C ALA A 537 -34.97 -5.14 -36.72
N THR A 538 -35.46 -4.07 -37.35
CA THR A 538 -36.87 -3.76 -37.50
C THR A 538 -37.07 -3.01 -38.81
N ASP A 539 -38.01 -3.48 -39.64
CA ASP A 539 -38.46 -2.81 -40.89
C ASP A 539 -37.32 -2.36 -41.83
N GLY A 540 -36.31 -3.21 -41.98
CA GLY A 540 -35.18 -2.93 -42.87
C GLY A 540 -34.13 -1.98 -42.28
N GLN A 541 -34.25 -1.63 -41.01
CA GLN A 541 -33.25 -0.87 -40.24
C GLN A 541 -32.60 -1.77 -39.18
N ILE A 542 -31.31 -1.66 -39.01
CA ILE A 542 -30.53 -2.34 -37.97
C ILE A 542 -29.87 -1.28 -37.12
N SER A 543 -29.99 -1.41 -35.79
CA SER A 543 -29.31 -0.58 -34.80
C SER A 543 -28.45 -1.46 -33.90
N ILE A 544 -27.16 -1.20 -33.84
CA ILE A 544 -26.19 -1.99 -33.03
C ILE A 544 -25.05 -1.12 -32.48
N CYS A 545 -24.72 -1.31 -31.23
CA CYS A 545 -23.46 -0.80 -30.71
C CYS A 545 -22.35 -1.80 -31.03
N PRO A 546 -21.40 -1.49 -31.91
CA PRO A 546 -20.39 -2.45 -32.35
C PRO A 546 -19.21 -2.58 -31.41
N PHE A 547 -19.02 -1.64 -30.46
CA PHE A 547 -17.98 -1.77 -29.43
C PHE A 547 -18.34 -2.87 -28.42
N PRO A 548 -17.34 -3.57 -27.83
CA PRO A 548 -17.57 -4.47 -26.71
C PRO A 548 -18.36 -3.79 -25.59
N ASP A 549 -19.24 -4.56 -24.92
CA ASP A 549 -20.00 -4.02 -23.79
C ASP A 549 -19.07 -3.54 -22.69
N HIS A 550 -19.41 -2.40 -22.10
CA HIS A 550 -18.63 -1.78 -21.02
C HIS A 550 -17.15 -1.55 -21.38
N MET A 551 -16.87 -1.20 -22.63
CA MET A 551 -15.50 -0.93 -23.09
C MET A 551 -14.79 0.13 -22.27
N ILE A 552 -15.46 1.24 -21.99
CA ILE A 552 -15.00 2.28 -21.06
C ILE A 552 -16.09 2.49 -20.02
N VAL A 553 -15.79 2.12 -18.79
CA VAL A 553 -16.67 2.33 -17.64
C VAL A 553 -16.06 3.44 -16.80
N ASN A 554 -16.89 4.37 -16.33
CA ASN A 554 -16.44 5.37 -15.39
C ASN A 554 -16.23 4.73 -14.01
N PRO A 555 -14.98 4.65 -13.50
CA PRO A 555 -14.72 4.13 -12.17
C PRO A 555 -15.02 5.14 -11.06
N PHE A 556 -15.22 6.43 -11.40
CA PHE A 556 -15.39 7.53 -10.47
C PHE A 556 -16.87 7.76 -10.15
N THR A 557 -17.40 7.05 -9.16
CA THR A 557 -18.82 7.09 -8.79
C THR A 557 -19.16 8.19 -7.78
N ALA A 558 -18.22 8.57 -6.91
CA ALA A 558 -18.44 9.61 -5.91
C ALA A 558 -18.57 11.01 -6.56
N GLU A 559 -19.36 11.90 -5.95
CA GLU A 559 -19.50 13.28 -6.43
C GLU A 559 -18.25 14.11 -6.18
N THR A 560 -17.59 13.88 -5.05
CA THR A 560 -16.37 14.59 -4.62
C THR A 560 -15.35 13.59 -4.11
N ARG A 561 -14.10 14.00 -4.09
CA ARG A 561 -12.97 13.19 -3.66
C ARG A 561 -12.03 14.03 -2.80
N LYS A 562 -11.30 13.39 -1.89
CA LYS A 562 -10.35 14.05 -0.99
C LYS A 562 -8.91 13.61 -1.22
N MET A 563 -8.74 12.40 -1.76
CA MET A 563 -7.42 11.85 -2.08
C MET A 563 -7.12 12.00 -3.57
N PRO A 564 -5.87 12.11 -4.00
CA PRO A 564 -5.52 12.18 -5.43
C PRO A 564 -5.93 10.90 -6.16
N VAL A 565 -6.04 10.98 -7.48
CA VAL A 565 -6.14 9.82 -8.37
C VAL A 565 -4.74 9.41 -8.76
N GLU A 566 -4.36 8.15 -8.51
CA GLU A 566 -3.03 7.62 -8.76
C GLU A 566 -3.11 6.36 -9.62
N PHE A 567 -3.01 6.53 -10.93
CA PHE A 567 -2.98 5.40 -11.85
C PHE A 567 -1.70 4.58 -11.66
N PRO A 568 -1.79 3.23 -11.75
CA PRO A 568 -0.62 2.37 -11.52
C PRO A 568 0.43 2.50 -12.63
N SER A 569 0.00 2.63 -13.90
CA SER A 569 0.89 2.66 -15.06
C SER A 569 0.36 3.53 -16.18
N LEU A 570 1.25 3.95 -17.07
CA LEU A 570 0.89 4.51 -18.37
C LEU A 570 0.19 3.44 -19.19
N ARG A 571 -0.87 3.80 -19.92
CA ARG A 571 -1.74 2.85 -20.62
C ARG A 571 -2.16 3.36 -22.00
N SER A 572 -2.23 2.46 -22.96
CA SER A 572 -2.82 2.74 -24.28
C SER A 572 -3.63 1.53 -24.72
N GLU A 573 -4.92 1.73 -24.89
CA GLU A 573 -5.81 0.71 -25.46
C GLU A 573 -6.38 1.22 -26.78
N ARG A 574 -6.33 0.38 -27.81
CA ARG A 574 -6.89 0.67 -29.10
C ARG A 574 -7.77 -0.47 -29.58
N ILE A 575 -8.99 -0.18 -29.93
CA ILE A 575 -9.91 -1.12 -30.59
C ILE A 575 -10.15 -0.65 -32.00
N ILE A 576 -10.06 -1.58 -32.97
CA ILE A 576 -10.37 -1.37 -34.39
C ILE A 576 -11.41 -2.41 -34.74
N ILE A 577 -12.55 -1.95 -35.30
CA ILE A 577 -13.64 -2.81 -35.69
C ILE A 577 -13.90 -2.58 -37.18
N ASN A 578 -13.78 -3.63 -38.00
CA ASN A 578 -14.07 -3.64 -39.41
C ASN A 578 -15.36 -4.44 -39.61
N ILE A 579 -16.40 -3.77 -40.08
CA ILE A 579 -17.73 -4.35 -40.26
C ILE A 579 -18.06 -4.40 -41.75
N THR A 580 -18.38 -5.59 -42.28
CA THR A 580 -18.98 -5.76 -43.59
C THR A 580 -20.50 -5.70 -43.45
N LEU A 581 -21.14 -4.81 -44.20
CA LEU A 581 -22.61 -4.62 -44.17
C LEU A 581 -23.34 -5.71 -45.00
N PRO A 582 -24.60 -6.00 -44.67
CA PRO A 582 -25.43 -6.87 -45.50
C PRO A 582 -25.64 -6.28 -46.90
N GLU A 583 -25.81 -7.12 -47.89
CA GLU A 583 -26.09 -6.68 -49.27
C GLU A 583 -27.34 -5.80 -49.31
N GLY A 584 -27.26 -4.66 -50.02
CA GLY A 584 -28.35 -3.70 -50.13
C GLY A 584 -28.57 -2.80 -48.92
N TYR A 585 -27.67 -2.82 -47.94
CA TYR A 585 -27.73 -1.91 -46.78
C TYR A 585 -26.70 -0.80 -46.87
N VAL A 586 -27.01 0.36 -46.29
CA VAL A 586 -26.12 1.53 -46.20
C VAL A 586 -26.16 2.10 -44.80
N VAL A 587 -25.09 2.81 -44.40
CA VAL A 587 -25.04 3.53 -43.14
C VAL A 587 -26.00 4.71 -43.16
N ASP A 588 -26.89 4.78 -42.17
CA ASP A 588 -27.82 5.86 -41.92
C ASP A 588 -27.43 6.74 -40.75
N GLY A 589 -26.75 6.16 -39.77
CA GLY A 589 -26.18 6.85 -38.63
C GLY A 589 -24.98 6.10 -38.05
N ALA A 590 -24.01 6.81 -37.55
CA ALA A 590 -22.79 6.23 -36.94
C ALA A 590 -22.30 7.07 -35.76
N PRO A 591 -21.59 6.47 -34.80
CA PRO A 591 -20.92 7.20 -33.73
C PRO A 591 -20.07 8.36 -34.26
N ARG A 592 -20.17 9.50 -33.60
CA ARG A 592 -19.52 10.73 -34.03
C ARG A 592 -18.01 10.65 -33.86
N ASN A 593 -17.29 11.16 -34.86
CA ASN A 593 -15.83 11.36 -34.70
C ASN A 593 -15.57 12.40 -33.62
N THR A 594 -14.88 11.99 -32.56
CA THR A 594 -14.63 12.85 -31.42
C THR A 594 -13.28 12.57 -30.77
N THR A 595 -12.75 13.59 -30.10
CA THR A 595 -11.59 13.46 -29.21
C THR A 595 -11.93 14.17 -27.92
N VAL A 596 -11.77 13.47 -26.81
CA VAL A 596 -11.95 14.01 -25.45
C VAL A 596 -10.61 13.87 -24.74
N THR A 597 -10.15 14.95 -24.10
CA THR A 597 -8.86 14.94 -23.41
C THR A 597 -8.89 15.86 -22.19
N THR A 598 -8.08 15.53 -21.18
CA THR A 598 -7.77 16.46 -20.09
C THR A 598 -6.97 17.66 -20.60
N ALA A 599 -6.99 18.77 -19.87
CA ALA A 599 -6.28 20.00 -20.25
C ALA A 599 -4.76 19.79 -20.44
N ASP A 600 -4.16 18.92 -19.64
CA ASP A 600 -2.74 18.53 -19.71
C ASP A 600 -2.45 17.44 -20.76
N LYS A 601 -3.48 16.94 -21.46
CA LYS A 601 -3.43 15.77 -22.37
C LYS A 601 -2.94 14.48 -21.69
N GLY A 602 -3.06 14.42 -20.39
CA GLY A 602 -2.67 13.27 -19.59
C GLY A 602 -3.61 12.08 -19.73
N ILE A 603 -4.89 12.32 -20.07
CA ILE A 603 -5.84 11.29 -20.50
C ILE A 603 -6.46 11.74 -21.82
N GLU A 604 -6.53 10.82 -22.78
CA GLU A 604 -7.12 11.07 -24.09
C GLU A 604 -7.96 9.86 -24.52
N GLY A 605 -9.16 10.15 -25.01
CA GLY A 605 -10.02 9.21 -25.70
C GLY A 605 -10.36 9.73 -27.10
N ARG A 606 -10.19 8.91 -28.14
CA ARG A 606 -10.46 9.28 -29.52
C ARG A 606 -11.30 8.21 -30.21
N ILE A 607 -12.43 8.60 -30.76
CA ILE A 607 -13.33 7.73 -31.50
C ILE A 607 -13.39 8.22 -32.94
N LEU A 608 -13.18 7.31 -33.89
CA LEU A 608 -13.25 7.59 -35.32
C LEU A 608 -14.10 6.53 -35.98
N THR A 609 -14.99 6.99 -36.86
CA THR A 609 -15.82 6.15 -37.74
C THR A 609 -15.61 6.57 -39.19
N THR A 610 -15.37 5.62 -40.06
CA THR A 610 -15.28 5.81 -41.50
C THR A 610 -16.21 4.78 -42.19
N ALA A 611 -17.09 5.24 -43.03
CA ALA A 611 -18.03 4.39 -43.77
C ALA A 611 -17.77 4.45 -45.27
N SER A 612 -17.88 3.34 -45.93
CA SER A 612 -17.92 3.17 -47.40
C SER A 612 -19.18 2.39 -47.79
N GLU A 613 -19.40 2.12 -49.09
CA GLU A 613 -20.65 1.52 -49.56
C GLU A 613 -21.07 0.24 -48.83
N ASN A 614 -20.10 -0.66 -48.54
CA ASN A 614 -20.40 -1.96 -47.94
C ASN A 614 -19.55 -2.23 -46.66
N ARG A 615 -18.81 -1.25 -46.18
CA ARG A 615 -17.93 -1.42 -44.99
C ARG A 615 -17.97 -0.23 -44.06
N VAL A 616 -17.88 -0.52 -42.80
CA VAL A 616 -17.67 0.48 -41.74
C VAL A 616 -16.43 0.10 -40.96
N GLN A 617 -15.52 1.05 -40.81
CA GLN A 617 -14.40 0.93 -39.89
C GLN A 617 -14.61 1.88 -38.70
N MET A 618 -14.55 1.35 -37.53
CA MET A 618 -14.63 2.11 -36.29
C MET A 618 -13.37 1.89 -35.46
N SER A 619 -12.89 2.91 -34.80
CA SER A 619 -11.80 2.75 -33.85
C SER A 619 -12.03 3.60 -32.61
N CYS A 620 -11.65 3.07 -31.46
CA CYS A 620 -11.53 3.81 -30.23
C CYS A 620 -10.12 3.64 -29.69
N GLN A 621 -9.47 4.75 -29.38
CA GLN A 621 -8.18 4.76 -28.68
C GLN A 621 -8.38 5.47 -27.35
N PHE A 622 -7.92 4.85 -26.27
CA PHE A 622 -7.90 5.41 -24.92
C PHE A 622 -6.49 5.35 -24.38
N SER A 623 -5.98 6.46 -23.82
CA SER A 623 -4.62 6.56 -23.30
C SER A 623 -4.59 7.28 -21.96
N ILE A 624 -3.78 6.74 -21.03
CA ILE A 624 -3.38 7.37 -19.78
C ILE A 624 -1.89 7.69 -19.91
N ASN A 625 -1.53 8.96 -19.98
CA ASN A 625 -0.17 9.47 -20.17
C ASN A 625 0.33 10.23 -18.93
N ASN A 626 -0.54 10.53 -17.95
CA ASN A 626 -0.20 11.10 -16.65
C ASN A 626 -0.70 10.17 -15.54
N LEU A 627 0.15 9.92 -14.55
CA LEU A 627 -0.12 8.93 -13.50
C LEU A 627 -0.85 9.51 -12.29
N SER A 628 -0.82 10.83 -12.08
CA SER A 628 -1.39 11.44 -10.88
C SER A 628 -2.19 12.69 -11.20
N TYR A 629 -3.34 12.81 -10.55
CA TYR A 629 -4.22 13.96 -10.61
C TYR A 629 -4.64 14.36 -9.20
N SER A 630 -4.67 15.66 -8.94
CA SER A 630 -5.11 16.17 -7.64
C SER A 630 -6.62 15.98 -7.44
N GLU A 631 -7.08 16.16 -6.22
CA GLU A 631 -8.51 16.16 -5.90
C GLU A 631 -9.30 17.26 -6.65
N LYS A 632 -8.62 18.34 -7.08
CA LYS A 632 -9.23 19.43 -7.85
C LYS A 632 -9.54 19.04 -9.29
N ASP A 633 -8.75 18.12 -9.85
CA ASP A 633 -8.92 17.64 -11.22
C ASP A 633 -10.00 16.54 -11.31
N TYR A 634 -10.53 16.09 -10.16
CA TYR A 634 -11.41 14.94 -10.09
C TYR A 634 -12.72 15.11 -10.88
N ALA A 635 -13.33 16.28 -10.80
CA ALA A 635 -14.58 16.56 -11.52
C ALA A 635 -14.41 16.44 -13.04
N ASP A 636 -13.30 16.97 -13.56
CA ASP A 636 -12.97 16.91 -14.98
C ASP A 636 -12.67 15.47 -15.43
N LEU A 637 -11.95 14.70 -14.60
CA LEU A 637 -11.70 13.28 -14.86
C LEU A 637 -13.01 12.48 -14.93
N ARG A 638 -13.89 12.67 -13.96
CA ARG A 638 -15.20 12.00 -13.91
C ARG A 638 -16.02 12.31 -15.15
N GLN A 639 -16.11 13.59 -15.53
CA GLN A 639 -16.82 14.05 -16.73
C GLN A 639 -16.22 13.44 -18.01
N LEU A 640 -14.87 13.38 -18.10
CA LEU A 640 -14.19 12.79 -19.27
C LEU A 640 -14.57 11.32 -19.43
N TYR A 641 -14.55 10.54 -18.34
CA TYR A 641 -14.93 9.12 -18.39
C TYR A 641 -16.42 8.93 -18.71
N ASP A 642 -17.31 9.78 -18.19
CA ASP A 642 -18.74 9.76 -18.54
C ASP A 642 -18.94 10.01 -20.04
N MET A 643 -18.26 11.02 -20.60
CA MET A 643 -18.31 11.32 -22.04
C MET A 643 -17.81 10.14 -22.87
N LEU A 644 -16.66 9.55 -22.50
CA LEU A 644 -16.11 8.41 -23.25
C LEU A 644 -17.00 7.17 -23.16
N SER A 645 -17.59 6.90 -22.00
CA SER A 645 -18.56 5.82 -21.82
C SER A 645 -19.79 6.02 -22.69
N ALA A 646 -20.32 7.24 -22.76
CA ALA A 646 -21.44 7.58 -23.63
C ALA A 646 -21.11 7.39 -25.10
N TYR A 647 -19.99 7.92 -25.58
CA TYR A 647 -19.57 7.80 -26.98
C TYR A 647 -19.28 6.36 -27.43
N THR A 648 -18.71 5.52 -26.54
CA THR A 648 -18.46 4.10 -26.85
C THR A 648 -19.75 3.26 -26.80
N SER A 649 -20.85 3.83 -26.33
CA SER A 649 -22.20 3.21 -26.32
C SER A 649 -23.10 3.68 -27.47
N GLU A 650 -22.65 4.62 -28.32
CA GLU A 650 -23.41 5.10 -29.46
C GLU A 650 -23.68 3.97 -30.49
N GLN A 651 -24.83 4.04 -31.16
CA GLN A 651 -25.28 3.03 -32.09
C GLN A 651 -24.79 3.31 -33.50
N LEU A 652 -24.40 2.24 -34.20
CA LEU A 652 -24.32 2.22 -35.66
C LEU A 652 -25.73 1.88 -36.19
N ILE A 653 -26.26 2.71 -37.05
CA ILE A 653 -27.56 2.53 -37.68
C ILE A 653 -27.34 2.28 -39.18
N VAL A 654 -27.86 1.17 -39.68
CA VAL A 654 -27.83 0.84 -41.09
C VAL A 654 -29.24 0.57 -41.58
N LYS A 655 -29.52 0.97 -42.79
CA LYS A 655 -30.83 0.77 -43.41
C LYS A 655 -30.71 0.14 -44.80
N LYS A 656 -31.76 -0.58 -45.20
CA LYS A 656 -31.90 -1.11 -46.56
C LYS A 656 -32.05 0.04 -47.55
N LYS A 657 -31.34 -0.03 -48.69
CA LYS A 657 -31.44 0.97 -49.76
C LYS A 657 -32.84 1.06 -50.33
#